data_d8f90aec2e140cf392e4ccc18d517168
#
_entry.id   d8f90aec2e140cf392e4ccc18d517168
#
_cell.length_a   1.000
_cell.length_b   1.000
_cell.length_c   1.000
_cell.angle_alpha   90.00
_cell.angle_beta   90.00
_cell.angle_gamma   90.00
#
_symmetry.space_group_name_H-M   'P 1'
#
loop_
_entity.id
_entity.type
_entity.pdbx_description
1 polymer ?
#
loop_
_entity_poly.entity_id
_entity_poly.type
_entity_poly.pdbx_seq_one_letter_code
_entity_poly.pdbx_strand_id
1 'polypeptide(L)'
;MKSEMKGADVSRRRRALKKWWPRLVAIFCILFVWWHVFRPATFRQTASATCLVEARMWYVAENGAGDSVCIAVTDGHTTDAEGHLCHVDTACVSGVFVSGNGRLVVPASVFLQAADSLSADSVRSLLLKEKERLGVLAGEQKEAVKELEYYARTHSVVDDGYNDVMRYGSGVKARQKDVDSLRCLIDSVLAGEHLKVHLRHETSVAFAEVRGWIAPGKAEVKKQRMAATCIRRNKQLALLQTANGRLPQNASFVSLYNNGEETRFRVGYMKGRALPDLLPENVGRQMPQEVTEGLLQIDERGDAVGLTVGGRSCPWLAVRKFCLAGGGLAWLSRDAWMAVCQMLLPVNDRVQPLQDTLSEWPQNIWRRQTENRYFQVVTDSTGLFAGRMAEGSACGVGFKRYADGGEYYGFFEKGMRQGVGTYTDTLQRVYTGVWTADTLPQGLLQDGAARYSGMFNAKLQRHGAGICHIAGQSYYYGQWDSDRRQGFGFAVGERHMVRAGIWKKNNFRGEQMVYTSDRVYGIDISRYQHEIGRKRYGIDWKRLRITRLGVANTARIRGEQNYPVTFVYVKATEGTTSFNRYYAADIAAARRRGLRVGAYHFFSTRTPGAAQARHFIKTARLKRGDLPPVLDVEPSDRQIEAMGGRRALFREMAAWLKVVQAHCGTMPILYISQTFVNKYMVDAPAALLRYQVWIARYGEYKPYVHLLLWQLSPYGRVAGIQGEVDINVFNGSRKQFQRFAAANGVR
;
A
#
# COMPACT_ATOMS: atom_id res chain seq x y z
N MET A 1 90.88 25.25 0.16
CA MET A 1 90.73 23.88 0.72
C MET A 1 89.52 23.62 1.60
N LYS A 2 88.94 24.57 2.32
CA LYS A 2 87.74 24.29 3.16
C LYS A 2 86.40 24.35 2.36
N SER A 3 86.33 24.92 1.16
CA SER A 3 85.13 24.97 0.34
C SER A 3 84.95 23.73 -0.53
N GLU A 4 86.02 23.08 -0.95
CA GLU A 4 85.92 21.89 -1.82
C GLU A 4 85.61 20.61 -1.02
N MET A 5 85.98 20.53 0.26
CA MET A 5 85.56 19.43 1.13
C MET A 5 84.07 19.40 1.43
N LYS A 6 83.37 20.54 1.47
CA LYS A 6 81.93 20.54 1.70
C LYS A 6 81.14 20.09 0.48
N GLY A 7 81.64 20.36 -0.73
CA GLY A 7 80.99 19.92 -1.98
C GLY A 7 81.09 18.42 -2.22
N ALA A 8 82.21 17.80 -1.84
CA ALA A 8 82.44 16.33 -1.96
C ALA A 8 81.57 15.51 -1.00
N ASP A 9 81.32 16.02 0.19
CA ASP A 9 80.47 15.32 1.18
C ASP A 9 78.98 15.40 0.83
N VAL A 10 78.52 16.51 0.32
CA VAL A 10 77.13 16.66 -0.19
C VAL A 10 76.88 15.78 -1.41
N SER A 11 77.88 15.64 -2.32
CA SER A 11 77.77 14.78 -3.49
C SER A 11 77.79 13.27 -3.14
N ARG A 12 78.57 12.87 -2.12
CA ARG A 12 78.55 11.53 -1.59
C ARG A 12 77.23 11.21 -0.90
N ARG A 13 76.69 12.10 -0.09
CA ARG A 13 75.39 11.94 0.55
C ARG A 13 74.26 11.85 -0.46
N ARG A 14 74.26 12.67 -1.52
CA ARG A 14 73.29 12.57 -2.61
C ARG A 14 73.42 11.27 -3.40
N ARG A 15 74.59 10.74 -3.66
CA ARG A 15 74.78 9.41 -4.30
C ARG A 15 74.37 8.27 -3.41
N ALA A 16 74.62 8.32 -2.11
CA ALA A 16 74.17 7.35 -1.13
C ALA A 16 72.64 7.36 -1.03
N LEU A 17 72.00 8.54 -0.92
CA LEU A 17 70.54 8.68 -0.92
C LEU A 17 69.89 8.13 -2.18
N LYS A 18 70.44 8.40 -3.37
CA LYS A 18 69.95 7.86 -4.64
C LYS A 18 70.01 6.32 -4.69
N LYS A 19 71.00 5.70 -4.05
CA LYS A 19 71.18 4.25 -4.03
C LYS A 19 70.24 3.55 -3.00
N TRP A 20 69.91 4.28 -1.92
CA TRP A 20 68.99 3.75 -0.88
C TRP A 20 67.55 4.14 -1.10
N TRP A 21 67.27 5.17 -1.88
CA TRP A 21 65.90 5.64 -2.11
C TRP A 21 64.93 4.56 -2.62
N PRO A 22 65.26 3.74 -3.63
CA PRO A 22 64.37 2.67 -4.06
C PRO A 22 64.10 1.61 -2.95
N ARG A 23 65.08 1.35 -2.09
CA ARG A 23 64.96 0.40 -0.95
C ARG A 23 64.09 1.00 0.14
N LEU A 24 64.25 2.29 0.43
CA LEU A 24 63.38 2.99 1.38
C LEU A 24 61.93 3.09 0.87
N VAL A 25 61.74 3.34 -0.39
CA VAL A 25 60.40 3.35 -1.04
C VAL A 25 59.79 1.93 -0.99
N ALA A 26 60.59 0.89 -1.29
CA ALA A 26 60.11 -0.50 -1.19
C ALA A 26 59.72 -0.90 0.23
N ILE A 27 60.58 -0.55 1.22
CA ILE A 27 60.30 -0.78 2.64
C ILE A 27 59.05 0.00 3.07
N PHE A 28 58.92 1.26 2.66
CA PHE A 28 57.74 2.08 2.93
C PHE A 28 56.46 1.49 2.27
N CYS A 29 56.57 1.02 1.05
CA CYS A 29 55.46 0.33 0.37
C CYS A 29 55.09 -0.99 1.07
N ILE A 30 56.08 -1.76 1.52
CA ILE A 30 55.85 -3.00 2.28
C ILE A 30 55.21 -2.71 3.62
N LEU A 31 55.71 -1.75 4.38
CA LEU A 31 55.16 -1.31 5.66
C LEU A 31 53.77 -0.72 5.50
N PHE A 32 53.56 0.00 4.42
CA PHE A 32 52.27 0.62 4.06
C PHE A 32 51.23 -0.44 3.69
N VAL A 33 51.62 -1.44 2.85
CA VAL A 33 50.74 -2.59 2.54
C VAL A 33 50.45 -3.41 3.79
N TRP A 34 51.50 -3.69 4.58
CA TRP A 34 51.36 -4.41 5.85
C TRP A 34 50.41 -3.68 6.82
N TRP A 35 50.57 -2.36 7.00
CA TRP A 35 49.72 -1.55 7.85
C TRP A 35 48.27 -1.57 7.41
N HIS A 36 47.99 -1.59 6.10
CA HIS A 36 46.65 -1.56 5.58
C HIS A 36 45.95 -2.90 5.49
N VAL A 37 46.70 -3.97 5.30
CA VAL A 37 46.22 -5.34 5.30
C VAL A 37 45.94 -5.86 6.71
N PHE A 38 46.75 -5.46 7.69
CA PHE A 38 46.67 -5.96 9.05
C PHE A 38 46.19 -4.97 10.10
N ARG A 39 45.80 -3.76 9.69
CA ARG A 39 45.19 -2.83 10.65
C ARG A 39 43.82 -3.30 11.10
N PRO A 40 43.42 -3.07 12.36
CA PRO A 40 42.08 -3.33 12.85
C PRO A 40 41.02 -2.59 11.99
N ALA A 41 39.93 -3.27 11.66
CA ALA A 41 38.79 -2.64 11.02
C ALA A 41 38.04 -1.72 12.03
N THR A 42 37.51 -0.62 11.57
CA THR A 42 36.61 0.17 12.42
C THR A 42 35.21 -0.39 12.36
N PHE A 43 34.36 -0.20 13.38
CA PHE A 43 32.95 -0.62 13.35
C PHE A 43 32.19 -0.04 12.15
N ARG A 44 32.50 1.18 11.75
CA ARG A 44 31.92 1.78 10.55
C ARG A 44 32.29 1.00 9.29
N GLN A 45 33.56 0.61 9.14
CA GLN A 45 34.00 -0.18 7.99
C GLN A 45 33.36 -1.56 8.01
N THR A 46 33.24 -2.18 9.16
CA THR A 46 32.62 -3.48 9.33
C THR A 46 31.12 -3.42 9.00
N ALA A 47 30.40 -2.43 9.50
CA ALA A 47 28.98 -2.23 9.16
C ALA A 47 28.80 -1.92 7.68
N SER A 48 29.69 -1.11 7.07
CA SER A 48 29.67 -0.79 5.63
C SER A 48 30.11 -1.97 4.76
N ALA A 49 30.69 -3.02 5.33
CA ALA A 49 31.03 -4.26 4.63
C ALA A 49 29.87 -5.27 4.60
N THR A 50 28.82 -5.03 5.35
CA THR A 50 27.65 -5.92 5.38
C THR A 50 26.58 -5.47 4.38
N CYS A 51 25.81 -6.42 3.86
CA CYS A 51 24.72 -6.19 2.92
C CYS A 51 23.59 -7.19 3.14
N LEU A 52 22.40 -6.88 2.67
CA LEU A 52 21.30 -7.83 2.59
C LEU A 52 21.36 -8.55 1.24
N VAL A 53 21.41 -9.88 1.27
CA VAL A 53 21.36 -10.71 0.07
C VAL A 53 19.98 -11.34 -0.02
N GLU A 54 19.32 -11.11 -1.13
CA GLU A 54 18.04 -11.70 -1.46
C GLU A 54 18.23 -12.65 -2.65
N ALA A 55 17.90 -13.92 -2.46
CA ALA A 55 17.82 -14.90 -3.53
C ALA A 55 16.34 -15.22 -3.80
N ARG A 56 15.93 -15.06 -5.04
CA ARG A 56 14.60 -15.43 -5.54
C ARG A 56 14.73 -16.70 -6.35
N MET A 57 13.82 -17.65 -6.11
CA MET A 57 13.82 -18.94 -6.78
C MET A 57 12.40 -19.31 -7.16
N TRP A 58 12.24 -19.84 -8.38
CA TRP A 58 10.96 -20.31 -8.90
C TRP A 58 11.17 -21.35 -9.99
N TYR A 59 10.20 -22.22 -10.17
CA TYR A 59 10.14 -23.07 -11.34
C TYR A 59 9.43 -22.35 -12.50
N VAL A 60 9.90 -22.58 -13.70
CA VAL A 60 9.24 -22.18 -14.94
C VAL A 60 8.79 -23.45 -15.65
N ALA A 61 7.48 -23.58 -15.81
CA ALA A 61 6.86 -24.65 -16.59
C ALA A 61 6.47 -24.09 -17.96
N GLU A 62 6.98 -24.68 -19.04
CA GLU A 62 6.78 -24.23 -20.42
C GLU A 62 6.17 -25.36 -21.25
N ASN A 63 5.24 -25.02 -22.16
CA ASN A 63 4.76 -25.93 -23.20
C ASN A 63 5.57 -25.79 -24.50
N GLY A 64 5.34 -26.67 -25.46
CA GLY A 64 6.00 -26.60 -26.76
C GLY A 64 5.57 -25.41 -27.63
N ALA A 65 4.52 -24.68 -27.26
CA ALA A 65 3.99 -23.52 -27.97
C ALA A 65 4.57 -22.18 -27.46
N GLY A 66 5.37 -22.20 -26.39
CA GLY A 66 6.02 -21.01 -25.83
C GLY A 66 5.27 -20.35 -24.66
N ASP A 67 4.12 -20.90 -24.24
CA ASP A 67 3.46 -20.43 -23.01
C ASP A 67 4.20 -20.95 -21.79
N SER A 68 4.36 -20.10 -20.78
CA SER A 68 5.08 -20.44 -19.56
C SER A 68 4.41 -19.89 -18.30
N VAL A 69 4.51 -20.66 -17.22
CA VAL A 69 3.99 -20.29 -15.89
C VAL A 69 5.11 -20.39 -14.86
N CYS A 70 5.20 -19.36 -14.00
CA CYS A 70 6.10 -19.34 -12.86
C CYS A 70 5.41 -19.92 -11.63
N ILE A 71 6.12 -20.78 -10.89
CA ILE A 71 5.61 -21.49 -9.71
C ILE A 71 6.63 -21.33 -8.59
N ALA A 72 6.22 -20.94 -7.39
CA ALA A 72 7.08 -20.88 -6.22
C ALA A 72 7.60 -22.28 -5.86
N VAL A 73 8.81 -22.32 -5.32
CA VAL A 73 9.51 -23.58 -5.02
C VAL A 73 8.94 -24.26 -3.77
N THR A 74 8.56 -23.48 -2.74
CA THR A 74 8.16 -23.99 -1.42
C THR A 74 6.72 -24.46 -1.37
N ASP A 75 5.78 -23.70 -1.94
CA ASP A 75 4.34 -23.97 -1.83
C ASP A 75 3.66 -24.33 -3.16
N GLY A 76 4.36 -24.18 -4.28
CA GLY A 76 3.82 -24.46 -5.60
C GLY A 76 2.81 -23.44 -6.11
N HIS A 77 2.75 -22.27 -5.50
CA HIS A 77 1.80 -21.21 -5.87
C HIS A 77 2.36 -20.27 -6.94
N THR A 78 1.45 -19.65 -7.68
CA THR A 78 1.75 -18.68 -8.74
C THR A 78 1.44 -17.26 -8.32
N THR A 79 0.64 -17.11 -7.26
CA THR A 79 0.24 -15.83 -6.68
C THR A 79 0.32 -15.90 -5.16
N ASP A 80 0.43 -14.73 -4.51
CA ASP A 80 0.21 -14.64 -3.06
C ASP A 80 -1.26 -14.88 -2.68
N ALA A 81 -1.55 -14.83 -1.37
CA ALA A 81 -2.90 -15.01 -0.84
C ALA A 81 -3.92 -13.96 -1.33
N GLU A 82 -3.45 -12.82 -1.82
CA GLU A 82 -4.27 -11.71 -2.31
C GLU A 82 -4.44 -11.73 -3.83
N GLY A 83 -3.73 -12.62 -4.54
CA GLY A 83 -3.77 -12.76 -5.99
C GLY A 83 -2.80 -11.84 -6.74
N HIS A 84 -1.75 -11.33 -6.10
CA HIS A 84 -0.69 -10.65 -6.82
C HIS A 84 0.19 -11.67 -7.54
N LEU A 85 0.45 -11.40 -8.81
CA LEU A 85 1.28 -12.24 -9.66
C LEU A 85 2.75 -12.28 -9.19
N CYS A 86 3.47 -13.30 -9.65
CA CYS A 86 4.89 -13.47 -9.37
C CYS A 86 5.19 -13.74 -7.88
N HIS A 87 4.39 -14.58 -7.26
CA HIS A 87 4.79 -15.19 -6.01
C HIS A 87 6.02 -16.05 -6.25
N VAL A 88 7.16 -15.65 -5.71
CA VAL A 88 8.42 -16.35 -5.81
C VAL A 88 9.03 -16.47 -4.43
N ASP A 89 9.64 -17.60 -4.16
CA ASP A 89 10.33 -17.78 -2.89
C ASP A 89 11.50 -16.83 -2.80
N THR A 90 11.54 -16.10 -1.72
CA THR A 90 12.60 -15.13 -1.43
C THR A 90 13.25 -15.48 -0.12
N ALA A 91 14.50 -15.92 -0.19
CA ALA A 91 15.35 -16.09 0.98
C ALA A 91 16.22 -14.83 1.18
N CYS A 92 16.29 -14.36 2.42
CA CYS A 92 17.07 -13.19 2.80
C CYS A 92 18.08 -13.59 3.86
N VAL A 93 19.35 -13.25 3.63
CA VAL A 93 20.43 -13.43 4.61
C VAL A 93 21.33 -12.19 4.64
N SER A 94 22.07 -12.00 5.72
CA SER A 94 23.14 -11.03 5.73
C SER A 94 24.34 -11.56 4.97
N GLY A 95 25.00 -10.72 4.19
CA GLY A 95 26.22 -11.02 3.47
C GLY A 95 27.35 -10.08 3.88
N VAL A 96 28.59 -10.50 3.66
CA VAL A 96 29.78 -9.74 4.01
C VAL A 96 30.68 -9.61 2.79
N PHE A 97 30.95 -8.39 2.35
CA PHE A 97 31.95 -8.13 1.33
C PHE A 97 33.34 -8.47 1.85
N VAL A 98 34.05 -9.28 1.10
CA VAL A 98 35.41 -9.77 1.47
C VAL A 98 36.49 -9.32 0.48
N SER A 99 36.11 -8.54 -0.52
CA SER A 99 37.05 -8.03 -1.54
C SER A 99 36.56 -6.74 -2.17
N GLY A 100 37.47 -5.85 -2.51
CA GLY A 100 37.20 -4.60 -3.20
C GLY A 100 36.62 -4.73 -4.61
N ASN A 101 36.66 -5.92 -5.21
CA ASN A 101 36.05 -6.23 -6.50
C ASN A 101 34.60 -6.73 -6.40
N GLY A 102 33.94 -6.53 -5.26
CA GLY A 102 32.53 -6.86 -5.05
C GLY A 102 32.26 -8.34 -4.80
N ARG A 103 33.25 -9.10 -4.33
CA ARG A 103 33.02 -10.46 -3.83
C ARG A 103 32.50 -10.41 -2.40
N LEU A 104 31.49 -11.22 -2.12
CA LEU A 104 30.88 -11.33 -0.80
C LEU A 104 30.60 -12.79 -0.45
N VAL A 105 30.66 -13.08 0.84
CA VAL A 105 30.36 -14.39 1.40
C VAL A 105 29.01 -14.34 2.11
N VAL A 106 28.23 -15.40 1.93
CA VAL A 106 26.91 -15.60 2.54
C VAL A 106 26.75 -17.03 3.02
N PRO A 107 25.83 -17.31 3.97
CA PRO A 107 25.39 -18.68 4.22
C PRO A 107 24.80 -19.31 2.97
N ALA A 108 25.12 -20.60 2.76
CA ALA A 108 24.56 -21.34 1.61
C ALA A 108 23.04 -21.56 1.72
N SER A 109 22.47 -21.40 2.91
CA SER A 109 21.03 -21.43 3.19
C SER A 109 20.23 -20.40 2.42
N VAL A 110 20.85 -19.33 1.91
CA VAL A 110 20.19 -18.36 1.02
C VAL A 110 19.66 -19.02 -0.27
N PHE A 111 20.32 -20.09 -0.71
CA PHE A 111 19.87 -20.90 -1.82
C PHE A 111 19.02 -22.04 -1.27
N LEU A 112 17.72 -21.97 -1.47
CA LEU A 112 16.78 -23.03 -1.09
C LEU A 112 17.23 -24.36 -1.71
N GLN A 113 17.04 -25.46 -0.97
CA GLN A 113 17.31 -26.79 -1.50
C GLN A 113 16.16 -27.18 -2.45
N ALA A 114 16.24 -26.73 -3.69
CA ALA A 114 15.34 -27.09 -4.76
C ALA A 114 16.00 -28.07 -5.70
N ALA A 115 15.25 -29.01 -6.24
CA ALA A 115 15.73 -29.83 -7.34
C ALA A 115 15.93 -28.97 -8.58
N ASP A 116 17.01 -29.15 -9.32
CA ASP A 116 17.29 -28.39 -10.56
C ASP A 116 16.18 -28.58 -11.61
N SER A 117 15.47 -29.69 -11.55
CA SER A 117 14.29 -29.99 -12.37
C SER A 117 13.29 -30.85 -11.59
N LEU A 118 12.00 -30.62 -11.82
CA LEU A 118 10.92 -31.50 -11.39
C LEU A 118 10.48 -32.40 -12.57
N SER A 119 9.96 -33.58 -12.27
CA SER A 119 9.33 -34.41 -13.31
C SER A 119 8.09 -33.69 -13.88
N ALA A 120 7.82 -33.89 -15.17
CA ALA A 120 6.65 -33.33 -15.84
C ALA A 120 5.34 -33.69 -15.12
N ASP A 121 5.23 -34.90 -14.58
CA ASP A 121 4.06 -35.36 -13.83
C ASP A 121 3.90 -34.64 -12.50
N SER A 122 5.01 -34.41 -11.78
CA SER A 122 4.98 -33.65 -10.53
C SER A 122 4.50 -32.21 -10.75
N VAL A 123 4.99 -31.56 -11.81
CA VAL A 123 4.57 -30.19 -12.15
C VAL A 123 3.14 -30.15 -12.65
N ARG A 124 2.70 -31.14 -13.44
CA ARG A 124 1.31 -31.27 -13.87
C ARG A 124 0.37 -31.36 -12.65
N SER A 125 0.74 -32.17 -11.65
CA SER A 125 0.00 -32.26 -10.39
C SER A 125 -0.04 -30.94 -9.62
N LEU A 126 1.08 -30.22 -9.53
CA LEU A 126 1.16 -28.90 -8.90
C LEU A 126 0.28 -27.88 -9.62
N LEU A 127 0.36 -27.80 -10.94
CA LEU A 127 -0.45 -26.87 -11.75
C LEU A 127 -1.95 -27.16 -11.65
N LEU A 128 -2.36 -28.41 -11.55
CA LEU A 128 -3.77 -28.77 -11.33
C LEU A 128 -4.28 -28.29 -9.96
N LYS A 129 -3.50 -28.52 -8.90
CA LYS A 129 -3.83 -28.01 -7.55
C LYS A 129 -3.89 -26.49 -7.52
N GLU A 130 -2.92 -25.84 -8.16
CA GLU A 130 -2.87 -24.38 -8.24
C GLU A 130 -4.05 -23.81 -9.02
N LYS A 131 -4.46 -24.45 -10.12
CA LYS A 131 -5.66 -24.08 -10.88
C LYS A 131 -6.92 -24.13 -10.01
N GLU A 132 -7.05 -25.16 -9.16
CA GLU A 132 -8.17 -25.28 -8.23
C GLU A 132 -8.14 -24.15 -7.18
N ARG A 133 -6.98 -23.90 -6.56
CA ARG A 133 -6.79 -22.79 -5.62
C ARG A 133 -7.13 -21.44 -6.24
N LEU A 134 -6.63 -21.16 -7.44
CA LEU A 134 -6.96 -19.94 -8.18
C LEU A 134 -8.45 -19.85 -8.55
N GLY A 135 -9.12 -21.00 -8.73
CA GLY A 135 -10.56 -21.04 -8.92
C GLY A 135 -11.34 -20.52 -7.71
N VAL A 136 -10.95 -20.92 -6.52
CA VAL A 136 -11.51 -20.41 -5.26
C VAL A 136 -11.23 -18.91 -5.12
N LEU A 137 -9.97 -18.49 -5.31
CA LEU A 137 -9.55 -17.10 -5.21
C LEU A 137 -10.29 -16.20 -6.21
N ALA A 138 -10.46 -16.64 -7.46
CA ALA A 138 -11.25 -15.92 -8.47
C ALA A 138 -12.72 -15.78 -8.06
N GLY A 139 -13.28 -16.80 -7.41
CA GLY A 139 -14.63 -16.74 -6.83
C GLY A 139 -14.74 -15.65 -5.76
N GLU A 140 -13.83 -15.61 -4.82
CA GLU A 140 -13.78 -14.61 -3.76
C GLU A 140 -13.60 -13.19 -4.32
N GLN A 141 -12.68 -13.01 -5.25
CA GLN A 141 -12.46 -11.71 -5.91
C GLN A 141 -13.69 -11.25 -6.70
N LYS A 142 -14.41 -12.17 -7.33
CA LYS A 142 -15.66 -11.87 -8.03
C LYS A 142 -16.75 -11.37 -7.09
N GLU A 143 -16.88 -11.96 -5.90
CA GLU A 143 -17.80 -11.44 -4.88
C GLU A 143 -17.36 -10.07 -4.37
N ALA A 144 -16.06 -9.87 -4.13
CA ALA A 144 -15.52 -8.56 -3.75
C ALA A 144 -15.83 -7.49 -4.81
N VAL A 145 -15.67 -7.81 -6.10
CA VAL A 145 -16.01 -6.90 -7.19
C VAL A 145 -17.51 -6.58 -7.20
N LYS A 146 -18.39 -7.55 -6.97
CA LYS A 146 -19.85 -7.30 -6.88
C LYS A 146 -20.20 -6.31 -5.77
N GLU A 147 -19.60 -6.46 -4.59
CA GLU A 147 -19.80 -5.54 -3.47
C GLU A 147 -19.31 -4.12 -3.79
N LEU A 148 -18.15 -4.01 -4.42
CA LEU A 148 -17.59 -2.71 -4.85
C LEU A 148 -18.45 -2.07 -5.96
N GLU A 149 -18.99 -2.85 -6.89
CA GLU A 149 -19.91 -2.35 -7.91
C GLU A 149 -21.25 -1.92 -7.31
N TYR A 150 -21.73 -2.62 -6.30
CA TYR A 150 -22.89 -2.20 -5.54
C TYR A 150 -22.61 -0.88 -4.82
N TYR A 151 -21.48 -0.74 -4.13
CA TYR A 151 -21.08 0.53 -3.51
C TYR A 151 -21.03 1.67 -4.55
N ALA A 152 -20.41 1.44 -5.71
CA ALA A 152 -20.31 2.44 -6.78
C ALA A 152 -21.67 2.84 -7.37
N ARG A 153 -22.68 1.97 -7.33
CA ARG A 153 -24.04 2.29 -7.78
C ARG A 153 -24.85 3.11 -6.78
N THR A 154 -24.57 2.92 -5.50
CA THR A 154 -25.32 3.57 -4.42
C THR A 154 -24.65 4.84 -3.89
N HIS A 155 -23.38 5.06 -4.22
CA HIS A 155 -22.57 6.20 -3.78
C HIS A 155 -22.01 6.98 -4.96
N SER A 156 -21.49 8.18 -4.67
CA SER A 156 -20.95 9.07 -5.70
C SER A 156 -19.73 9.83 -5.19
N VAL A 157 -19.07 10.56 -6.09
CA VAL A 157 -17.86 11.36 -5.79
C VAL A 157 -18.04 12.45 -4.73
N VAL A 158 -19.27 12.74 -4.34
CA VAL A 158 -19.59 13.71 -3.29
C VAL A 158 -19.71 13.06 -1.91
N ASP A 159 -19.64 11.73 -1.85
CA ASP A 159 -19.66 10.99 -0.58
C ASP A 159 -18.25 10.86 -0.03
N ASP A 160 -18.09 11.05 1.28
CA ASP A 160 -16.79 10.91 1.93
C ASP A 160 -16.23 9.50 1.75
N GLY A 161 -14.95 9.42 1.38
CA GLY A 161 -14.25 8.14 1.17
C GLY A 161 -14.57 7.43 -0.15
N TYR A 162 -15.47 7.95 -1.00
CA TYR A 162 -15.81 7.32 -2.29
C TYR A 162 -14.58 7.05 -3.14
N ASN A 163 -13.70 8.04 -3.30
CA ASN A 163 -12.49 7.91 -4.12
C ASN A 163 -11.53 6.86 -3.56
N ASP A 164 -11.44 6.71 -2.25
CA ASP A 164 -10.57 5.71 -1.60
C ASP A 164 -11.11 4.30 -1.80
N VAL A 165 -12.43 4.11 -1.64
CA VAL A 165 -13.11 2.84 -1.94
C VAL A 165 -12.95 2.46 -3.41
N MET A 166 -13.11 3.43 -4.33
CA MET A 166 -12.95 3.18 -5.78
C MET A 166 -11.51 2.88 -6.17
N ARG A 167 -10.52 3.49 -5.50
CA ARG A 167 -9.10 3.17 -5.70
C ARG A 167 -8.80 1.74 -5.25
N TYR A 168 -9.25 1.35 -4.08
CA TYR A 168 -9.16 -0.03 -3.59
C TYR A 168 -9.83 -1.00 -4.57
N GLY A 169 -11.05 -0.69 -5.02
CA GLY A 169 -11.82 -1.50 -5.97
C GLY A 169 -11.13 -1.69 -7.32
N SER A 170 -10.43 -0.66 -7.80
CA SER A 170 -9.63 -0.76 -9.04
C SER A 170 -8.51 -1.78 -8.89
N GLY A 171 -7.86 -1.83 -7.73
CA GLY A 171 -6.84 -2.83 -7.42
C GLY A 171 -7.41 -4.26 -7.38
N VAL A 172 -8.59 -4.45 -6.76
CA VAL A 172 -9.26 -5.77 -6.73
C VAL A 172 -9.62 -6.24 -8.14
N LYS A 173 -10.19 -5.35 -8.98
CA LYS A 173 -10.53 -5.68 -10.39
C LYS A 173 -9.30 -6.04 -11.23
N ALA A 174 -8.19 -5.35 -11.02
CA ALA A 174 -6.93 -5.67 -11.69
C ALA A 174 -6.47 -7.08 -11.32
N ARG A 175 -6.40 -7.39 -10.02
CA ARG A 175 -6.03 -8.73 -9.53
C ARG A 175 -6.94 -9.83 -10.03
N GLN A 176 -8.26 -9.60 -10.03
CA GLN A 176 -9.22 -10.57 -10.60
C GLN A 176 -8.88 -10.90 -12.05
N LYS A 177 -8.64 -9.87 -12.88
CA LYS A 177 -8.26 -10.05 -14.28
C LYS A 177 -6.96 -10.85 -14.42
N ASP A 178 -5.97 -10.55 -13.58
CA ASP A 178 -4.68 -11.23 -13.58
C ASP A 178 -4.82 -12.71 -13.20
N VAL A 179 -5.61 -13.02 -12.16
CA VAL A 179 -5.92 -14.40 -11.73
C VAL A 179 -6.68 -15.17 -12.83
N ASP A 180 -7.68 -14.55 -13.45
CA ASP A 180 -8.42 -15.19 -14.56
C ASP A 180 -7.51 -15.45 -15.76
N SER A 181 -6.64 -14.50 -16.12
CA SER A 181 -5.64 -14.68 -17.21
C SER A 181 -4.65 -15.78 -16.88
N LEU A 182 -4.19 -15.86 -15.63
CA LEU A 182 -3.25 -16.90 -15.18
C LEU A 182 -3.89 -18.30 -15.23
N ARG A 183 -5.17 -18.43 -14.88
CA ARG A 183 -5.90 -19.70 -14.99
C ARG A 183 -5.98 -20.16 -16.44
N CYS A 184 -6.26 -19.26 -17.38
CA CYS A 184 -6.24 -19.58 -18.82
C CYS A 184 -4.84 -19.99 -19.28
N LEU A 185 -3.79 -19.34 -18.79
CA LEU A 185 -2.41 -19.67 -19.11
C LEU A 185 -2.00 -21.03 -18.57
N ILE A 186 -2.41 -21.39 -17.34
CA ILE A 186 -2.21 -22.73 -16.77
C ILE A 186 -2.90 -23.78 -17.65
N ASP A 187 -4.12 -23.51 -18.14
CA ASP A 187 -4.82 -24.42 -19.06
C ASP A 187 -4.06 -24.63 -20.36
N SER A 188 -3.50 -23.57 -20.94
CA SER A 188 -2.68 -23.66 -22.13
C SER A 188 -1.41 -24.49 -21.90
N VAL A 189 -0.73 -24.26 -20.78
CA VAL A 189 0.48 -25.03 -20.42
C VAL A 189 0.16 -26.49 -20.17
N LEU A 190 -0.96 -26.80 -19.50
CA LEU A 190 -1.39 -28.19 -19.26
C LEU A 190 -1.85 -28.94 -20.51
N ALA A 191 -2.36 -28.24 -21.53
CA ALA A 191 -2.79 -28.83 -22.81
C ALA A 191 -1.61 -29.21 -23.71
N GLY A 192 -0.40 -28.71 -23.46
CA GLY A 192 0.77 -29.01 -24.25
C GLY A 192 1.26 -30.46 -24.06
N GLU A 193 1.65 -31.13 -25.15
CA GLU A 193 2.16 -32.51 -25.12
C GLU A 193 3.52 -32.62 -24.43
N HIS A 194 4.37 -31.58 -24.54
CA HIS A 194 5.73 -31.56 -24.00
C HIS A 194 5.89 -30.45 -22.97
N LEU A 195 5.73 -30.81 -21.68
CA LEU A 195 5.98 -29.92 -20.56
C LEU A 195 7.47 -29.93 -20.19
N LYS A 196 8.15 -28.80 -20.31
CA LYS A 196 9.53 -28.59 -19.84
C LYS A 196 9.49 -27.77 -18.56
N VAL A 197 10.30 -28.16 -17.58
CA VAL A 197 10.38 -27.50 -16.30
C VAL A 197 11.82 -27.25 -15.94
N HIS A 198 12.14 -26.05 -15.57
CA HIS A 198 13.48 -25.68 -15.10
C HIS A 198 13.43 -24.70 -13.95
N LEU A 199 14.41 -24.80 -13.06
CA LEU A 199 14.59 -23.88 -11.94
C LEU A 199 15.23 -22.57 -12.43
N ARG A 200 14.60 -21.47 -12.12
CA ARG A 200 15.17 -20.11 -12.26
C ARG A 200 15.57 -19.57 -10.90
N HIS A 201 16.66 -18.86 -10.86
CA HIS A 201 17.07 -18.14 -9.68
C HIS A 201 17.65 -16.77 -10.04
N GLU A 202 17.37 -15.79 -9.20
CA GLU A 202 17.97 -14.46 -9.25
C GLU A 202 18.51 -14.10 -7.88
N THR A 203 19.73 -13.61 -7.84
CA THR A 203 20.33 -13.15 -6.59
C THR A 203 20.62 -11.64 -6.72
N SER A 204 20.18 -10.89 -5.74
CA SER A 204 20.45 -9.46 -5.63
C SER A 204 21.05 -9.12 -4.27
N VAL A 205 21.91 -8.11 -4.28
CA VAL A 205 22.55 -7.54 -3.10
C VAL A 205 21.95 -6.16 -2.88
N ALA A 206 21.35 -5.95 -1.71
CA ALA A 206 20.89 -4.65 -1.27
C ALA A 206 21.85 -4.09 -0.22
N PHE A 207 22.36 -2.91 -0.47
CA PHE A 207 23.25 -2.19 0.43
C PHE A 207 22.59 -0.92 0.90
N ALA A 208 22.56 -0.66 2.21
CA ALA A 208 22.09 0.58 2.78
C ALA A 208 23.31 1.49 3.08
N GLU A 209 23.48 2.50 2.25
CA GLU A 209 24.41 3.59 2.56
C GLU A 209 23.80 4.47 3.65
N VAL A 210 24.46 4.52 4.80
CA VAL A 210 24.08 5.41 5.90
C VAL A 210 24.98 6.62 5.88
N ARG A 211 24.44 7.77 5.51
CA ARG A 211 25.14 9.05 5.63
C ARG A 211 24.83 9.66 7.00
N GLY A 212 25.82 10.29 7.61
CA GLY A 212 25.63 10.95 8.89
C GLY A 212 25.66 10.04 10.11
N TRP A 213 26.45 8.94 10.07
CA TRP A 213 26.70 8.07 11.23
C TRP A 213 27.02 8.82 12.53
N ILE A 214 27.55 10.03 12.42
CA ILE A 214 28.06 10.85 13.52
C ILE A 214 27.06 12.00 13.86
N ALA A 215 26.23 12.41 12.93
CA ALA A 215 25.31 13.53 13.07
C ALA A 215 23.87 13.13 12.69
N PRO A 216 23.08 12.63 13.62
CA PRO A 216 21.77 12.02 13.35
C PRO A 216 20.77 12.95 12.65
N GLY A 217 20.78 14.24 12.93
CA GLY A 217 19.89 15.21 12.27
C GLY A 217 20.10 15.38 10.74
N LYS A 218 21.19 14.79 10.19
CA LYS A 218 21.51 14.77 8.76
C LYS A 218 21.60 13.35 8.21
N ALA A 219 21.14 12.35 8.96
CA ALA A 219 21.24 10.97 8.55
C ALA A 219 20.27 10.65 7.41
N GLU A 220 20.81 10.24 6.28
CA GLU A 220 20.06 9.73 5.13
C GLU A 220 20.41 8.26 4.91
N VAL A 221 19.41 7.45 4.61
CA VAL A 221 19.59 6.05 4.21
C VAL A 221 19.30 5.94 2.72
N LYS A 222 20.36 5.74 1.93
CA LYS A 222 20.25 5.47 0.50
C LYS A 222 20.42 3.98 0.25
N LYS A 223 19.38 3.35 -0.26
CA LYS A 223 19.42 1.93 -0.67
C LYS A 223 19.96 1.80 -2.08
N GLN A 224 20.95 0.93 -2.26
CA GLN A 224 21.48 0.53 -3.56
C GLN A 224 21.21 -0.96 -3.74
N ARG A 225 20.73 -1.35 -4.90
CA ARG A 225 20.50 -2.75 -5.24
C ARG A 225 21.27 -3.11 -6.51
N MET A 226 21.88 -4.26 -6.52
CA MET A 226 22.63 -4.78 -7.69
C MET A 226 22.49 -6.29 -7.79
N ALA A 227 22.53 -6.80 -9.00
CA ALA A 227 22.55 -8.25 -9.23
C ALA A 227 23.88 -8.85 -8.78
N ALA A 228 23.83 -10.10 -8.35
CA ALA A 228 25.01 -10.88 -8.01
C ALA A 228 24.88 -12.32 -8.55
N THR A 229 26.01 -12.96 -8.83
CA THR A 229 26.08 -14.33 -9.28
C THR A 229 26.85 -15.18 -8.31
N CYS A 230 26.40 -16.41 -8.06
CA CYS A 230 27.10 -17.36 -7.24
C CYS A 230 28.27 -17.95 -8.03
N ILE A 231 29.51 -17.68 -7.57
CA ILE A 231 30.72 -18.20 -8.23
C ILE A 231 31.28 -19.45 -7.55
N ARG A 232 30.89 -19.72 -6.32
CA ARG A 232 31.26 -20.92 -5.56
C ARG A 232 30.28 -21.18 -4.42
N ARG A 233 30.01 -22.43 -4.14
CA ARG A 233 29.14 -22.87 -3.05
C ARG A 233 29.65 -24.18 -2.44
N ASN A 234 29.49 -24.34 -1.14
CA ASN A 234 29.57 -25.61 -0.45
C ASN A 234 28.34 -25.80 0.46
N LYS A 235 28.32 -26.77 1.36
CA LYS A 235 27.21 -27.04 2.28
C LYS A 235 26.87 -25.88 3.24
N GLN A 236 27.85 -25.04 3.56
CA GLN A 236 27.73 -24.00 4.58
C GLN A 236 27.79 -22.59 4.02
N LEU A 237 28.60 -22.34 3.02
CA LEU A 237 28.93 -21.02 2.51
C LEU A 237 28.69 -20.92 0.98
N ALA A 238 28.36 -19.74 0.53
CA ALA A 238 28.37 -19.37 -0.87
C ALA A 238 29.19 -18.08 -1.06
N LEU A 239 29.95 -18.04 -2.15
CA LEU A 239 30.70 -16.87 -2.60
C LEU A 239 29.99 -16.26 -3.79
N LEU A 240 29.58 -15.02 -3.66
CA LEU A 240 28.89 -14.27 -4.71
C LEU A 240 29.82 -13.20 -5.30
N GLN A 241 29.55 -12.82 -6.54
CA GLN A 241 30.21 -11.73 -7.25
C GLN A 241 29.12 -10.75 -7.72
N THR A 242 29.25 -9.47 -7.38
CA THR A 242 28.39 -8.42 -7.94
C THR A 242 28.57 -8.32 -9.45
N ALA A 243 27.49 -8.05 -10.18
CA ALA A 243 27.44 -8.05 -11.65
C ALA A 243 28.52 -7.17 -12.30
N ASN A 244 28.86 -6.05 -11.67
CA ASN A 244 29.84 -5.09 -12.20
C ASN A 244 31.28 -5.35 -11.67
N GLY A 245 31.52 -6.37 -10.89
CA GLY A 245 32.80 -6.63 -10.24
C GLY A 245 33.30 -5.46 -9.37
N ARG A 246 32.35 -4.73 -8.73
CA ARG A 246 32.63 -3.56 -7.89
C ARG A 246 31.80 -3.58 -6.62
N LEU A 247 32.31 -2.93 -5.59
CA LEU A 247 31.52 -2.65 -4.40
C LEU A 247 30.41 -1.64 -4.69
N PRO A 248 29.29 -1.66 -3.95
CA PRO A 248 28.37 -0.53 -3.90
C PRO A 248 29.11 0.76 -3.51
N GLN A 249 28.57 1.90 -3.92
CA GLN A 249 29.16 3.19 -3.55
C GLN A 249 29.20 3.32 -2.01
N ASN A 250 30.35 3.71 -1.46
CA ASN A 250 30.62 3.85 -0.02
C ASN A 250 30.53 2.53 0.81
N ALA A 251 30.45 1.38 0.17
CA ALA A 251 30.64 0.10 0.83
C ALA A 251 32.13 -0.13 1.10
N SER A 252 32.44 -0.87 2.15
CA SER A 252 33.78 -1.38 2.47
C SER A 252 33.82 -2.91 2.35
N PHE A 253 34.93 -3.50 2.67
CA PHE A 253 35.09 -4.95 2.77
C PHE A 253 35.92 -5.35 4.00
N VAL A 254 35.66 -6.55 4.47
CA VAL A 254 36.42 -7.12 5.59
C VAL A 254 37.59 -7.90 5.02
N SER A 255 38.80 -7.64 5.55
CA SER A 255 40.00 -8.36 5.12
C SER A 255 39.93 -9.84 5.53
N LEU A 256 40.21 -10.72 4.59
CA LEU A 256 40.30 -12.17 4.85
C LEU A 256 41.51 -12.54 5.76
N TYR A 257 42.44 -11.61 5.94
CA TYR A 257 43.70 -11.86 6.69
C TYR A 257 43.67 -11.35 8.11
N ASN A 258 42.71 -10.48 8.48
CA ASN A 258 42.51 -10.06 9.85
C ASN A 258 41.64 -11.09 10.58
N ASN A 259 42.17 -11.62 11.69
CA ASN A 259 41.42 -12.53 12.55
C ASN A 259 41.25 -11.87 13.92
N GLY A 260 39.99 -11.72 14.33
CA GLY A 260 39.65 -11.36 15.71
C GLY A 260 39.86 -12.56 16.68
N GLU A 261 40.00 -12.25 17.93
CA GLU A 261 40.31 -13.27 18.98
C GLU A 261 39.01 -13.89 19.55
N GLU A 262 38.06 -13.05 20.00
CA GLU A 262 36.86 -13.50 20.66
C GLU A 262 35.66 -12.68 20.15
N THR A 263 34.50 -13.34 19.89
CA THR A 263 33.27 -12.63 19.46
C THR A 263 32.76 -11.77 20.59
N ARG A 264 32.64 -10.46 20.33
CA ARG A 264 32.01 -9.49 21.22
C ARG A 264 30.72 -8.91 20.63
N PHE A 265 30.67 -8.82 19.32
CA PHE A 265 29.52 -8.26 18.59
C PHE A 265 29.18 -9.08 17.37
N ARG A 266 27.93 -8.97 16.94
CA ARG A 266 27.42 -9.48 15.66
C ARG A 266 26.88 -8.31 14.82
N VAL A 267 27.27 -8.28 13.55
CA VAL A 267 26.91 -7.18 12.62
C VAL A 267 26.26 -7.75 11.39
N GLY A 268 25.14 -7.20 10.99
CA GLY A 268 24.47 -7.58 9.74
C GLY A 268 23.02 -7.18 9.67
N TYR A 269 22.35 -7.59 8.61
CA TYR A 269 20.96 -7.28 8.35
C TYR A 269 20.05 -8.33 8.95
N MET A 270 19.02 -7.87 9.65
CA MET A 270 17.93 -8.71 10.14
C MET A 270 16.70 -8.53 9.27
N LYS A 271 15.86 -9.55 9.22
CA LYS A 271 14.62 -9.54 8.42
C LYS A 271 13.73 -8.34 8.81
N GLY A 272 13.33 -7.55 7.81
CA GLY A 272 12.46 -6.39 8.01
C GLY A 272 13.17 -5.12 8.46
N ARG A 273 14.50 -5.11 8.66
CA ARG A 273 15.25 -3.92 9.06
C ARG A 273 15.90 -3.20 7.88
N ALA A 274 16.00 -1.88 8.01
CA ALA A 274 16.53 -1.03 6.95
C ALA A 274 18.04 -0.86 6.99
N LEU A 275 18.66 -1.11 8.15
CA LEU A 275 20.08 -0.92 8.45
C LEU A 275 20.71 -2.21 8.98
N PRO A 276 22.04 -2.39 8.83
CA PRO A 276 22.73 -3.48 9.50
C PRO A 276 22.71 -3.27 11.01
N ASP A 277 22.32 -4.28 11.73
CA ASP A 277 22.33 -4.29 13.20
C ASP A 277 23.72 -4.53 13.75
N LEU A 278 24.01 -3.96 14.90
CA LEU A 278 25.20 -4.23 15.70
C LEU A 278 24.76 -4.73 17.08
N LEU A 279 24.89 -6.03 17.30
CA LEU A 279 24.37 -6.69 18.49
C LEU A 279 25.50 -7.19 19.38
N PRO A 280 25.50 -6.92 20.69
CA PRO A 280 26.36 -7.58 21.63
C PRO A 280 26.20 -9.11 21.61
N GLU A 281 27.27 -9.87 21.85
CA GLU A 281 27.24 -11.33 21.71
C GLU A 281 26.20 -12.00 22.62
N ASN A 282 26.06 -11.52 23.86
CA ASN A 282 25.08 -12.02 24.82
C ASN A 282 23.64 -11.85 24.36
N VAL A 283 23.36 -10.79 23.61
CA VAL A 283 22.04 -10.51 23.00
C VAL A 283 21.86 -11.36 21.74
N GLY A 284 22.87 -11.40 20.87
CA GLY A 284 22.79 -12.14 19.60
C GLY A 284 22.57 -13.64 19.77
N ARG A 285 22.99 -14.23 20.88
CA ARG A 285 22.77 -15.65 21.21
C ARG A 285 21.33 -15.99 21.59
N GLN A 286 20.56 -15.00 22.05
CA GLN A 286 19.18 -15.18 22.50
C GLN A 286 18.14 -14.97 21.38
N MET A 287 18.57 -14.58 20.18
CA MET A 287 17.66 -14.32 19.06
C MET A 287 17.26 -15.62 18.34
N PRO A 288 16.02 -15.69 17.82
CA PRO A 288 15.55 -16.83 17.04
C PRO A 288 16.44 -17.10 15.81
N GLN A 289 16.70 -18.37 15.50
CA GLN A 289 17.57 -18.79 14.39
C GLN A 289 17.16 -18.23 13.02
N GLU A 290 15.87 -18.06 12.78
CA GLU A 290 15.34 -17.56 11.51
C GLU A 290 15.73 -16.11 11.18
N VAL A 291 16.26 -15.37 12.15
CA VAL A 291 16.52 -13.92 12.03
C VAL A 291 18.03 -13.61 12.00
N THR A 292 18.91 -14.60 12.23
CA THR A 292 20.34 -14.37 12.53
C THR A 292 21.33 -14.99 11.57
N GLU A 293 20.89 -15.39 10.37
CA GLU A 293 21.77 -15.99 9.36
C GLU A 293 22.69 -14.97 8.69
N GLY A 294 23.97 -15.30 8.57
CA GLY A 294 24.96 -14.50 7.86
C GLY A 294 25.50 -13.29 8.63
N LEU A 295 25.23 -13.18 9.93
CA LEU A 295 25.79 -12.09 10.73
C LEU A 295 27.30 -12.27 10.89
N LEU A 296 28.06 -11.21 10.63
CA LEU A 296 29.49 -11.14 10.86
C LEU A 296 29.73 -11.04 12.36
N GLN A 297 30.57 -11.91 12.89
CA GLN A 297 31.04 -11.90 14.26
C GLN A 297 32.39 -11.16 14.35
N ILE A 298 32.46 -10.19 15.25
CA ILE A 298 33.66 -9.35 15.42
C ILE A 298 34.06 -9.24 16.89
N ASP A 299 35.34 -8.95 17.10
CA ASP A 299 35.90 -8.64 18.40
C ASP A 299 35.72 -7.15 18.80
N GLU A 300 36.33 -6.74 19.91
CA GLU A 300 36.31 -5.36 20.40
C GLU A 300 36.98 -4.36 19.45
N ARG A 301 37.87 -4.83 18.59
CA ARG A 301 38.61 -4.00 17.61
C ARG A 301 37.88 -3.87 16.29
N GLY A 302 36.82 -4.66 16.09
CA GLY A 302 36.09 -4.75 14.85
C GLY A 302 36.64 -5.75 13.85
N ASP A 303 37.62 -6.59 14.28
CA ASP A 303 38.19 -7.64 13.45
C ASP A 303 37.28 -8.87 13.38
N ALA A 304 37.26 -9.54 12.23
CA ALA A 304 36.37 -10.64 11.99
C ALA A 304 36.79 -11.90 12.76
N VAL A 305 35.89 -12.46 13.53
CA VAL A 305 36.03 -13.73 14.26
C VAL A 305 35.34 -14.87 13.51
N GLY A 306 34.23 -14.62 12.90
CA GLY A 306 33.45 -15.64 12.20
C GLY A 306 32.19 -15.10 11.51
N LEU A 307 31.40 -16.02 10.98
CA LEU A 307 30.10 -15.78 10.35
C LEU A 307 29.04 -16.70 10.96
N THR A 308 27.84 -16.22 11.21
CA THR A 308 26.75 -17.07 11.70
C THR A 308 26.19 -17.90 10.56
N VAL A 309 26.18 -19.22 10.67
CA VAL A 309 25.69 -20.16 9.66
C VAL A 309 24.91 -21.29 10.35
N GLY A 310 23.65 -21.48 10.03
CA GLY A 310 22.79 -22.49 10.66
C GLY A 310 22.70 -22.32 12.19
N GLY A 311 22.68 -21.07 12.67
CA GLY A 311 22.65 -20.74 14.09
C GLY A 311 23.97 -20.97 14.82
N ARG A 312 25.04 -21.39 14.13
CA ARG A 312 26.38 -21.68 14.71
C ARG A 312 27.42 -20.69 14.19
N SER A 313 28.52 -20.55 14.93
CA SER A 313 29.67 -19.77 14.48
C SER A 313 30.49 -20.58 13.47
N CYS A 314 30.65 -20.05 12.25
CA CYS A 314 31.62 -20.52 11.27
C CYS A 314 32.91 -19.66 11.45
N PRO A 315 34.05 -20.21 11.92
CA PRO A 315 35.25 -19.43 12.19
C PRO A 315 35.75 -18.68 10.95
N TRP A 316 36.28 -17.48 11.12
CA TRP A 316 36.79 -16.67 10.01
C TRP A 316 37.88 -17.36 9.20
N LEU A 317 38.72 -18.17 9.86
CA LEU A 317 39.70 -19.01 9.18
C LEU A 317 39.06 -19.97 8.17
N ALA A 318 37.90 -20.56 8.49
CA ALA A 318 37.17 -21.44 7.57
C ALA A 318 36.59 -20.64 6.40
N VAL A 319 36.02 -19.44 6.67
CA VAL A 319 35.57 -18.50 5.64
C VAL A 319 36.70 -18.14 4.70
N ARG A 320 37.89 -17.79 5.26
CA ARG A 320 39.10 -17.50 4.47
C ARG A 320 39.52 -18.67 3.60
N LYS A 321 39.64 -19.88 4.14
CA LYS A 321 40.00 -21.10 3.39
C LYS A 321 39.00 -21.34 2.24
N PHE A 322 37.69 -21.17 2.49
CA PHE A 322 36.67 -21.29 1.48
C PHE A 322 36.82 -20.23 0.37
N CYS A 323 37.02 -18.97 0.73
CA CYS A 323 37.15 -17.87 -0.25
C CYS A 323 38.42 -18.02 -1.11
N LEU A 324 39.53 -18.52 -0.56
CA LEU A 324 40.80 -18.61 -1.25
C LEU A 324 41.05 -19.93 -2.00
N ALA A 325 40.20 -20.94 -1.84
CA ALA A 325 40.35 -22.29 -2.42
C ALA A 325 40.30 -22.31 -3.96
N GLY A 326 41.11 -21.64 -4.67
CA GLY A 326 41.11 -21.64 -6.15
C GLY A 326 41.82 -20.45 -6.79
N GLY A 327 42.72 -19.77 -6.08
CA GLY A 327 43.43 -18.64 -6.64
C GLY A 327 43.95 -17.62 -5.65
N GLY A 328 44.46 -18.08 -4.49
CA GLY A 328 44.82 -17.22 -3.37
C GLY A 328 45.84 -16.11 -3.67
N LEU A 329 46.83 -16.35 -4.52
CA LEU A 329 47.88 -15.34 -4.85
C LEU A 329 47.35 -14.22 -5.74
N ALA A 330 46.45 -14.54 -6.69
CA ALA A 330 45.79 -13.52 -7.55
C ALA A 330 44.85 -12.61 -6.75
N TRP A 331 44.24 -13.12 -5.71
CA TRP A 331 43.42 -12.32 -4.79
C TRP A 331 44.25 -11.37 -3.96
N LEU A 332 45.35 -11.86 -3.42
CA LEU A 332 46.26 -11.09 -2.57
C LEU A 332 46.81 -9.86 -3.32
N SER A 333 47.25 -10.06 -4.55
CA SER A 333 47.78 -8.97 -5.37
C SER A 333 46.74 -7.95 -5.76
N ARG A 334 45.55 -8.41 -6.09
CA ARG A 334 44.44 -7.53 -6.54
C ARG A 334 43.80 -6.78 -5.36
N ASP A 335 43.58 -7.42 -4.22
CA ASP A 335 43.02 -6.79 -3.05
C ASP A 335 44.02 -5.85 -2.35
N ALA A 336 45.29 -6.17 -2.32
CA ALA A 336 46.34 -5.27 -1.88
C ALA A 336 46.43 -4.05 -2.81
N TRP A 337 46.37 -4.27 -4.12
CA TRP A 337 46.33 -3.17 -5.13
C TRP A 337 45.08 -2.31 -5.00
N MET A 338 43.91 -2.91 -4.82
CA MET A 338 42.67 -2.15 -4.62
C MET A 338 42.66 -1.39 -3.29
N ALA A 339 43.23 -1.96 -2.22
CA ALA A 339 43.44 -1.24 -0.97
C ALA A 339 44.36 -0.02 -1.14
N VAL A 340 45.44 -0.16 -1.92
CA VAL A 340 46.32 0.94 -2.30
C VAL A 340 45.60 1.97 -3.17
N CYS A 341 44.81 1.53 -4.16
CA CYS A 341 44.03 2.42 -5.00
C CYS A 341 42.93 3.17 -4.23
N GLN A 342 42.24 2.51 -3.30
CA GLN A 342 41.27 3.16 -2.41
C GLN A 342 41.86 4.20 -1.48
N MET A 343 43.16 4.08 -1.21
CA MET A 343 43.90 5.09 -0.41
C MET A 343 44.39 6.26 -1.25
N LEU A 344 44.86 5.99 -2.47
CA LEU A 344 45.44 6.99 -3.37
C LEU A 344 44.36 7.76 -4.16
N LEU A 345 43.20 7.14 -4.38
CA LEU A 345 42.08 7.82 -4.97
C LEU A 345 41.20 8.35 -3.82
N PRO A 346 41.06 9.66 -3.67
CA PRO A 346 40.10 10.21 -2.71
C PRO A 346 38.74 9.61 -3.03
N VAL A 347 38.13 8.99 -2.04
CA VAL A 347 36.72 8.63 -2.11
C VAL A 347 36.00 9.93 -2.45
N ASN A 348 35.38 9.99 -3.62
CA ASN A 348 34.69 11.14 -4.12
C ASN A 348 33.52 11.52 -3.22
N ASP A 349 33.80 12.16 -2.10
CA ASP A 349 32.89 13.12 -1.48
C ASP A 349 32.98 14.39 -2.34
N ARG A 350 32.20 14.45 -3.38
CA ARG A 350 32.10 15.58 -4.31
C ARG A 350 31.57 16.87 -3.66
N VAL A 351 31.67 17.03 -2.36
CA VAL A 351 31.14 18.18 -1.62
C VAL A 351 32.16 18.89 -0.74
N GLN A 352 33.45 18.43 -0.70
CA GLN A 352 34.49 19.19 0.00
C GLN A 352 35.64 19.57 -0.94
N PRO A 353 36.10 20.85 -0.89
CA PRO A 353 37.23 21.29 -1.68
C PRO A 353 38.50 20.49 -1.35
N LEU A 354 39.33 20.24 -2.36
CA LEU A 354 40.58 19.45 -2.22
C LEU A 354 41.55 19.99 -1.16
N GLN A 355 41.42 21.26 -0.76
CA GLN A 355 42.24 21.90 0.27
C GLN A 355 42.00 21.36 1.69
N ASP A 356 40.80 20.94 2.02
CA ASP A 356 40.48 20.41 3.35
C ASP A 356 41.00 18.99 3.58
N THR A 357 41.19 18.22 2.50
CA THR A 357 41.63 16.81 2.57
C THR A 357 43.15 16.65 2.87
N LEU A 358 43.98 17.61 2.45
CA LEU A 358 45.43 17.53 2.68
C LEU A 358 45.84 18.01 4.07
N SER A 359 45.16 19.00 4.63
CA SER A 359 45.38 19.52 5.99
C SER A 359 44.83 18.59 7.10
N GLU A 360 43.80 17.81 6.78
CA GLU A 360 43.19 16.87 7.73
C GLU A 360 43.71 15.44 7.64
N TRP A 361 44.66 15.13 6.77
CA TRP A 361 45.13 13.75 6.55
C TRP A 361 45.66 13.04 7.81
N PRO A 362 46.45 13.66 8.69
CA PRO A 362 46.81 13.06 9.96
C PRO A 362 45.61 12.92 10.91
N GLN A 363 44.71 13.89 10.95
CA GLN A 363 43.50 13.87 11.80
C GLN A 363 42.52 12.79 11.37
N ASN A 364 42.36 12.53 10.07
CA ASN A 364 41.50 11.47 9.58
C ASN A 364 42.01 10.05 9.92
N ILE A 365 43.33 9.84 9.99
CA ILE A 365 43.92 8.58 10.45
C ILE A 365 43.64 8.39 11.95
N TRP A 366 43.82 9.44 12.76
CA TRP A 366 43.50 9.42 14.18
C TRP A 366 42.00 9.31 14.45
N ARG A 367 41.15 9.96 13.69
CA ARG A 367 39.68 9.81 13.77
C ARG A 367 39.26 8.35 13.56
N ARG A 368 39.80 7.64 12.60
CA ARG A 368 39.47 6.24 12.34
C ARG A 368 39.87 5.30 13.47
N GLN A 369 41.01 5.57 14.13
CA GLN A 369 41.42 4.82 15.32
C GLN A 369 40.61 5.21 16.56
N THR A 370 40.13 6.46 16.64
CA THR A 370 39.35 6.95 17.77
C THR A 370 37.87 6.60 17.64
N GLU A 371 37.34 6.27 16.45
CA GLU A 371 35.94 5.80 16.29
C GLU A 371 35.69 4.54 17.15
N ASN A 372 36.62 3.61 17.24
CA ASN A 372 36.48 2.41 18.07
C ASN A 372 36.53 2.74 19.57
N ARG A 373 37.21 3.81 19.98
CA ARG A 373 37.26 4.26 21.38
C ARG A 373 35.95 4.86 21.88
N TYR A 374 35.11 5.40 20.96
CA TYR A 374 33.81 5.98 21.32
C TYR A 374 32.69 4.95 21.30
N PHE A 375 32.93 3.77 20.73
CA PHE A 375 31.96 2.69 20.79
C PHE A 375 32.05 2.03 22.18
N GLN A 376 30.94 2.01 22.89
CA GLN A 376 30.87 1.50 24.25
C GLN A 376 29.69 0.54 24.41
N VAL A 377 29.83 -0.40 25.31
CA VAL A 377 28.73 -1.18 25.87
C VAL A 377 28.53 -0.71 27.30
N VAL A 378 27.38 -0.11 27.54
CA VAL A 378 27.04 0.45 28.86
C VAL A 378 25.79 -0.25 29.35
N THR A 379 25.83 -0.72 30.59
CA THR A 379 24.65 -1.27 31.28
C THR A 379 24.37 -0.41 32.49
N ASP A 380 23.14 0.13 32.55
CA ASP A 380 22.63 0.96 33.62
C ASP A 380 21.21 0.55 34.05
N SER A 381 20.58 1.29 34.92
CA SER A 381 19.20 1.06 35.36
C SER A 381 18.17 1.14 34.24
N THR A 382 18.48 1.76 33.09
CA THR A 382 17.59 1.87 31.93
C THR A 382 17.73 0.71 30.95
N GLY A 383 18.79 -0.09 31.10
CA GLY A 383 19.08 -1.25 30.27
C GLY A 383 20.51 -1.31 29.74
N LEU A 384 20.70 -2.07 28.66
CA LEU A 384 21.99 -2.23 27.98
C LEU A 384 21.99 -1.37 26.70
N PHE A 385 23.01 -0.54 26.56
CA PHE A 385 23.30 0.19 25.34
C PHE A 385 24.58 -0.29 24.69
N ALA A 386 24.57 -0.50 23.37
CA ALA A 386 25.76 -0.79 22.59
C ALA A 386 25.82 0.14 21.37
N GLY A 387 26.79 1.04 21.36
CA GLY A 387 26.89 2.06 20.32
C GLY A 387 27.88 3.16 20.68
N ARG A 388 27.81 4.24 19.95
CA ARG A 388 28.66 5.39 20.18
C ARG A 388 28.14 6.22 21.33
N MET A 389 29.06 6.62 22.22
CA MET A 389 28.79 7.58 23.28
C MET A 389 29.54 8.89 23.00
N ALA A 390 28.91 10.02 23.24
CA ALA A 390 29.54 11.34 23.24
C ALA A 390 29.01 12.12 24.45
N GLU A 391 29.89 12.75 25.20
CA GLU A 391 29.55 13.52 26.40
C GLU A 391 28.64 12.75 27.38
N GLY A 392 28.93 11.45 27.56
CA GLY A 392 28.18 10.57 28.45
C GLY A 392 26.79 10.15 27.93
N SER A 393 26.43 10.50 26.69
CA SER A 393 25.13 10.18 26.11
C SER A 393 25.24 9.37 24.81
N ALA A 394 24.26 8.50 24.56
CA ALA A 394 24.16 7.76 23.30
C ALA A 394 24.02 8.70 22.10
N CYS A 395 24.83 8.49 21.07
CA CYS A 395 24.81 9.27 19.83
C CYS A 395 25.13 8.40 18.60
N GLY A 396 24.65 8.82 17.41
CA GLY A 396 24.84 8.04 16.19
C GLY A 396 24.06 6.74 16.18
N VAL A 397 24.48 5.76 15.40
CA VAL A 397 23.83 4.44 15.33
C VAL A 397 24.18 3.59 16.54
N GLY A 398 23.19 2.97 17.16
CA GLY A 398 23.37 2.10 18.31
C GLY A 398 22.20 1.14 18.51
N PHE A 399 22.40 0.19 19.38
CA PHE A 399 21.41 -0.75 19.90
C PHE A 399 21.15 -0.44 21.37
N LYS A 400 19.88 -0.46 21.78
CA LYS A 400 19.48 -0.37 23.19
C LYS A 400 18.45 -1.44 23.50
N ARG A 401 18.74 -2.28 24.51
CA ARG A 401 17.77 -3.13 25.17
C ARG A 401 17.37 -2.44 26.46
N TYR A 402 16.11 -2.11 26.58
CA TYR A 402 15.53 -1.47 27.76
C TYR A 402 15.37 -2.47 28.90
N ALA A 403 15.31 -1.99 30.14
CA ALA A 403 15.14 -2.82 31.34
C ALA A 403 13.81 -3.60 31.32
N ASP A 404 12.78 -3.13 30.64
CA ASP A 404 11.51 -3.80 30.44
C ASP A 404 11.56 -4.92 29.37
N GLY A 405 12.68 -5.05 28.65
CA GLY A 405 12.88 -6.03 27.59
C GLY A 405 12.59 -5.53 26.18
N GLY A 406 12.14 -4.30 26.01
CA GLY A 406 12.02 -3.68 24.70
C GLY A 406 13.39 -3.44 24.05
N GLU A 407 13.46 -3.45 22.73
CA GLU A 407 14.72 -3.28 21.98
C GLU A 407 14.58 -2.19 20.92
N TYR A 408 15.56 -1.29 20.86
CA TYR A 408 15.65 -0.30 19.80
C TYR A 408 16.99 -0.41 19.07
N TYR A 409 16.92 -0.36 17.75
CA TYR A 409 18.08 -0.22 16.90
C TYR A 409 17.88 0.94 15.92
N GLY A 410 18.80 1.89 15.90
CA GLY A 410 18.68 3.07 15.06
C GLY A 410 19.57 4.20 15.52
N PHE A 411 19.21 5.40 15.12
CA PHE A 411 19.95 6.59 15.49
C PHE A 411 19.56 7.12 16.86
N PHE A 412 20.57 7.62 17.58
CA PHE A 412 20.45 8.30 18.86
C PHE A 412 21.03 9.70 18.78
N GLU A 413 20.44 10.62 19.50
CA GLU A 413 20.95 11.96 19.75
C GLU A 413 20.70 12.34 21.20
N LYS A 414 21.75 12.69 21.93
CA LYS A 414 21.66 13.02 23.37
C LYS A 414 20.90 11.98 24.19
N GLY A 415 21.13 10.69 23.90
CA GLY A 415 20.50 9.57 24.58
C GLY A 415 19.10 9.21 24.13
N MET A 416 18.42 10.02 23.28
CA MET A 416 17.07 9.82 22.77
C MET A 416 17.09 9.16 21.38
N ARG A 417 16.05 8.39 21.07
CA ARG A 417 15.83 7.86 19.73
C ARG A 417 15.57 9.00 18.76
N GLN A 418 16.36 9.05 17.68
CA GLN A 418 16.31 10.11 16.70
C GLN A 418 16.61 9.58 15.31
N GLY A 419 15.95 10.07 14.24
CA GLY A 419 16.17 9.59 12.88
C GLY A 419 15.62 8.19 12.63
N VAL A 420 16.16 7.50 11.63
CA VAL A 420 15.66 6.17 11.23
C VAL A 420 15.99 5.13 12.28
N GLY A 421 14.99 4.34 12.68
CA GLY A 421 15.18 3.26 13.64
C GLY A 421 13.99 2.32 13.74
N THR A 422 14.23 1.18 14.38
CA THR A 422 13.25 0.14 14.63
C THR A 422 13.19 -0.15 16.12
N TYR A 423 11.99 -0.13 16.67
CA TYR A 423 11.72 -0.52 18.06
C TYR A 423 10.88 -1.77 18.08
N THR A 424 11.31 -2.76 18.85
CA THR A 424 10.52 -3.96 19.16
C THR A 424 10.12 -3.91 20.63
N ASP A 425 8.84 -3.98 20.90
CA ASP A 425 8.35 -3.96 22.28
C ASP A 425 8.32 -5.37 22.91
N THR A 426 7.92 -5.43 24.17
CA THR A 426 7.84 -6.68 24.94
C THR A 426 6.82 -7.69 24.42
N LEU A 427 5.88 -7.24 23.57
CA LEU A 427 4.87 -8.05 22.89
C LEU A 427 5.32 -8.48 21.49
N GLN A 428 6.60 -8.26 21.15
CA GLN A 428 7.17 -8.53 19.81
C GLN A 428 6.52 -7.72 18.68
N ARG A 429 5.89 -6.60 18.98
CA ARG A 429 5.42 -5.66 17.98
C ARG A 429 6.58 -4.81 17.49
N VAL A 430 6.70 -4.68 16.18
CA VAL A 430 7.85 -4.00 15.53
C VAL A 430 7.40 -2.66 14.94
N TYR A 431 7.96 -1.59 15.44
CA TYR A 431 7.73 -0.21 15.01
C TYR A 431 8.92 0.30 14.21
N THR A 432 8.71 0.72 12.98
CA THR A 432 9.78 1.22 12.10
C THR A 432 9.42 2.59 11.52
N GLY A 433 10.34 3.53 11.58
CA GLY A 433 10.13 4.85 11.00
C GLY A 433 11.20 5.86 11.38
N VAL A 434 10.85 7.13 11.23
CA VAL A 434 11.72 8.26 11.60
C VAL A 434 11.32 8.77 12.99
N TRP A 435 12.20 8.57 13.95
CA TRP A 435 12.02 8.94 15.34
C TRP A 435 12.44 10.40 15.58
N THR A 436 11.77 11.05 16.47
CA THR A 436 12.06 12.43 16.87
C THR A 436 11.91 12.53 18.38
N ALA A 437 13.02 12.74 19.10
CA ALA A 437 13.07 12.88 20.56
C ALA A 437 12.21 11.79 21.25
N ASP A 438 12.57 10.52 21.05
CA ASP A 438 11.88 9.32 21.56
C ASP A 438 10.44 9.07 21.06
N THR A 439 9.89 9.90 20.18
CA THR A 439 8.56 9.71 19.61
C THR A 439 8.64 9.20 18.17
N LEU A 440 7.61 8.47 17.73
CA LEU A 440 7.42 8.03 16.34
C LEU A 440 6.14 8.68 15.81
N PRO A 441 6.20 9.91 15.23
CA PRO A 441 5.00 10.58 14.76
C PRO A 441 4.26 9.84 13.66
N GLN A 442 5.01 9.18 12.76
CA GLN A 442 4.49 8.39 11.66
C GLN A 442 5.45 7.23 11.35
N GLY A 443 4.89 6.07 11.04
CA GLY A 443 5.72 4.90 10.74
C GLY A 443 4.89 3.67 10.38
N LEU A 444 5.57 2.53 10.44
CA LEU A 444 5.01 1.20 10.22
C LEU A 444 4.97 0.44 11.55
N LEU A 445 3.91 -0.33 11.76
CA LEU A 445 3.81 -1.30 12.85
C LEU A 445 3.48 -2.67 12.26
N GLN A 446 4.29 -3.66 12.59
CA GLN A 446 4.01 -5.07 12.40
C GLN A 446 3.57 -5.66 13.74
N ASP A 447 2.36 -6.19 13.81
CA ASP A 447 1.75 -6.78 15.00
C ASP A 447 1.17 -8.15 14.62
N GLY A 448 1.97 -9.19 14.74
CA GLY A 448 1.65 -10.51 14.20
C GLY A 448 1.38 -10.45 12.69
N ALA A 449 0.20 -10.89 12.26
CA ALA A 449 -0.24 -10.84 10.86
C ALA A 449 -0.73 -9.43 10.43
N ALA A 450 -0.99 -8.53 11.39
CA ALA A 450 -1.46 -7.18 11.10
C ALA A 450 -0.32 -6.24 10.73
N ARG A 451 -0.52 -5.45 9.69
CA ARG A 451 0.37 -4.37 9.26
C ARG A 451 -0.36 -3.05 9.34
N TYR A 452 0.21 -2.10 10.06
CA TYR A 452 -0.30 -0.75 10.15
C TYR A 452 0.71 0.24 9.55
N SER A 453 0.21 1.20 8.80
CA SER A 453 0.98 2.34 8.28
C SER A 453 0.21 3.62 8.60
N GLY A 454 0.78 4.49 9.43
CA GLY A 454 0.08 5.69 9.84
C GLY A 454 0.75 6.44 10.97
N MET A 455 -0.04 7.27 11.64
CA MET A 455 0.41 8.12 12.74
C MET A 455 0.31 7.40 14.08
N PHE A 456 1.18 7.80 15.02
CA PHE A 456 1.20 7.32 16.39
C PHE A 456 1.18 8.48 17.39
N ASN A 457 0.64 8.23 18.57
CA ASN A 457 0.79 9.14 19.71
C ASN A 457 2.10 8.86 20.49
N ALA A 458 2.37 9.66 21.53
CA ALA A 458 3.58 9.51 22.35
C ALA A 458 3.70 8.14 23.06
N LYS A 459 2.62 7.38 23.19
CA LYS A 459 2.60 6.01 23.76
C LYS A 459 2.72 4.91 22.70
N LEU A 460 3.10 5.26 21.46
CA LEU A 460 3.17 4.36 20.31
C LEU A 460 1.84 3.67 19.97
N GLN A 461 0.71 4.27 20.35
CA GLN A 461 -0.61 3.80 19.97
C GLN A 461 -1.00 4.42 18.62
N ARG A 462 -1.70 3.66 17.77
CA ARG A 462 -2.26 4.15 16.51
C ARG A 462 -3.15 5.36 16.78
N HIS A 463 -2.87 6.47 16.09
CA HIS A 463 -3.55 7.75 16.28
C HIS A 463 -3.60 8.51 14.96
N GLY A 464 -4.61 9.38 14.75
CA GLY A 464 -4.75 10.12 13.50
C GLY A 464 -5.03 9.22 12.29
N ALA A 465 -4.57 9.59 11.12
CA ALA A 465 -4.80 8.84 9.89
C ALA A 465 -3.90 7.60 9.78
N GLY A 466 -4.48 6.47 9.35
CA GLY A 466 -3.71 5.26 9.15
C GLY A 466 -4.45 4.15 8.45
N ILE A 467 -3.67 3.25 7.83
CA ILE A 467 -4.13 2.04 7.16
C ILE A 467 -3.74 0.84 8.01
N CYS A 468 -4.67 -0.04 8.27
CA CYS A 468 -4.42 -1.34 8.89
C CYS A 468 -4.88 -2.44 7.95
N HIS A 469 -4.02 -3.40 7.70
CA HIS A 469 -4.29 -4.52 6.81
C HIS A 469 -3.92 -5.83 7.50
N ILE A 470 -4.84 -6.80 7.47
CA ILE A 470 -4.60 -8.17 7.88
C ILE A 470 -4.89 -9.02 6.65
N ALA A 471 -3.84 -9.62 6.08
CA ALA A 471 -3.92 -10.37 4.82
C ALA A 471 -5.02 -11.43 4.86
N GLY A 472 -5.88 -11.46 3.83
CA GLY A 472 -7.00 -12.40 3.72
C GLY A 472 -8.15 -12.19 4.72
N GLN A 473 -8.07 -11.23 5.64
CA GLN A 473 -9.07 -11.04 6.69
C GLN A 473 -9.75 -9.68 6.65
N SER A 474 -8.99 -8.59 6.74
CA SER A 474 -9.58 -7.27 6.84
C SER A 474 -8.64 -6.15 6.38
N TYR A 475 -9.28 -5.09 5.91
CA TYR A 475 -8.64 -3.83 5.55
C TYR A 475 -9.39 -2.69 6.22
N TYR A 476 -8.65 -1.70 6.77
CA TYR A 476 -9.22 -0.46 7.28
C TYR A 476 -8.33 0.72 6.89
N TYR A 477 -8.94 1.74 6.34
CA TYR A 477 -8.33 3.05 6.10
C TYR A 477 -9.17 4.13 6.77
N GLY A 478 -8.60 4.89 7.69
CA GLY A 478 -9.36 5.93 8.39
C GLY A 478 -8.65 6.50 9.61
N GLN A 479 -9.45 7.13 10.48
CA GLN A 479 -8.99 7.78 11.68
C GLN A 479 -8.90 6.80 12.86
N TRP A 480 -7.87 7.01 13.68
CA TRP A 480 -7.56 6.23 14.86
C TRP A 480 -7.43 7.12 16.08
N ASP A 481 -7.77 6.61 17.22
CA ASP A 481 -7.53 7.22 18.52
C ASP A 481 -7.20 6.15 19.54
N SER A 482 -5.98 6.20 20.10
CA SER A 482 -5.51 5.28 21.15
C SER A 482 -5.79 3.80 20.79
N ASP A 483 -5.27 3.35 19.63
CA ASP A 483 -5.42 2.01 19.04
C ASP A 483 -6.84 1.62 18.60
N ARG A 484 -7.79 2.55 18.64
CA ARG A 484 -9.18 2.29 18.26
C ARG A 484 -9.56 3.07 17.01
N ARG A 485 -10.32 2.44 16.11
CA ARG A 485 -10.93 3.13 14.98
C ARG A 485 -11.91 4.17 15.49
N GLN A 486 -11.72 5.42 15.08
CA GLN A 486 -12.47 6.57 15.56
C GLN A 486 -12.65 7.58 14.42
N GLY A 487 -13.80 8.25 14.30
CA GLY A 487 -14.06 9.19 13.23
C GLY A 487 -14.38 8.51 11.89
N PHE A 488 -14.14 9.21 10.78
CA PHE A 488 -14.41 8.66 9.46
C PHE A 488 -13.37 7.62 9.04
N GLY A 489 -13.85 6.54 8.41
CA GLY A 489 -12.99 5.52 7.82
C GLY A 489 -13.80 4.51 7.01
N PHE A 490 -13.10 3.82 6.10
CA PHE A 490 -13.71 2.69 5.42
C PHE A 490 -13.00 1.38 5.76
N ALA A 491 -13.77 0.32 5.85
CA ALA A 491 -13.29 -1.03 6.10
C ALA A 491 -13.83 -1.99 5.05
N VAL A 492 -13.00 -2.97 4.69
CA VAL A 492 -13.43 -4.19 4.00
C VAL A 492 -13.27 -5.32 5.01
N GLY A 493 -14.38 -5.94 5.39
CA GLY A 493 -14.42 -7.02 6.38
C GLY A 493 -14.64 -8.37 5.75
N GLU A 494 -15.09 -9.31 6.57
CA GLU A 494 -15.51 -10.64 6.12
C GLU A 494 -16.53 -10.55 4.98
N ARG A 495 -16.46 -11.48 4.05
CA ARG A 495 -17.28 -11.52 2.82
C ARG A 495 -17.18 -10.25 1.97
N HIS A 496 -16.04 -9.56 2.04
CA HIS A 496 -15.73 -8.36 1.24
C HIS A 496 -16.70 -7.18 1.43
N MET A 497 -17.49 -7.16 2.50
CA MET A 497 -18.43 -6.08 2.77
C MET A 497 -17.69 -4.77 3.02
N VAL A 498 -18.02 -3.75 2.21
CA VAL A 498 -17.49 -2.39 2.35
C VAL A 498 -18.33 -1.61 3.35
N ARG A 499 -17.69 -1.02 4.36
CA ARG A 499 -18.31 -0.14 5.36
C ARG A 499 -17.56 1.18 5.39
N ALA A 500 -18.10 2.18 4.70
CA ALA A 500 -17.56 3.55 4.72
C ALA A 500 -18.44 4.44 5.58
N GLY A 501 -17.89 5.10 6.59
CA GLY A 501 -18.68 5.93 7.51
C GLY A 501 -18.00 6.19 8.83
N ILE A 502 -18.81 6.47 9.86
CA ILE A 502 -18.31 6.87 11.18
C ILE A 502 -18.06 5.66 12.07
N TRP A 503 -16.89 5.67 12.68
CA TRP A 503 -16.45 4.71 13.68
C TRP A 503 -16.34 5.37 15.05
N LYS A 504 -16.72 4.66 16.10
CA LYS A 504 -16.57 5.09 17.48
C LYS A 504 -16.12 3.90 18.33
N LYS A 505 -14.88 3.98 18.88
CA LYS A 505 -14.28 2.93 19.72
C LYS A 505 -14.37 1.54 19.04
N ASN A 506 -13.86 1.43 17.79
CA ASN A 506 -13.89 0.24 16.93
C ASN A 506 -15.27 -0.18 16.37
N ASN A 507 -16.37 0.43 16.81
CA ASN A 507 -17.70 0.09 16.34
C ASN A 507 -18.12 0.97 15.17
N PHE A 508 -18.58 0.36 14.07
CA PHE A 508 -19.18 1.08 12.96
C PHE A 508 -20.52 1.67 13.38
N ARG A 509 -20.71 2.95 13.16
CA ARG A 509 -21.93 3.70 13.54
C ARG A 509 -22.84 4.03 12.36
N GLY A 510 -22.44 3.63 11.17
CA GLY A 510 -23.18 3.86 9.94
C GLY A 510 -22.54 4.89 9.03
N GLU A 511 -23.10 5.02 7.87
CA GLU A 511 -22.69 6.00 6.88
C GLU A 511 -23.10 7.41 7.30
N GLN A 512 -22.20 8.37 7.16
CA GLN A 512 -22.53 9.76 7.31
C GLN A 512 -22.73 10.37 5.93
N MET A 513 -23.98 10.58 5.56
CA MET A 513 -24.26 11.37 4.38
C MET A 513 -24.12 12.86 4.68
N VAL A 514 -23.19 13.48 4.00
CA VAL A 514 -22.97 14.92 4.12
C VAL A 514 -23.78 15.63 3.04
N TYR A 515 -24.71 16.48 3.44
CA TYR A 515 -25.54 17.29 2.56
C TYR A 515 -24.92 18.67 2.40
N THR A 516 -24.09 18.83 1.36
CA THR A 516 -23.39 20.08 1.04
C THR A 516 -24.04 20.79 -0.16
N SER A 517 -23.63 22.03 -0.42
CA SER A 517 -23.98 22.78 -1.63
C SER A 517 -23.49 22.14 -2.94
N ASP A 518 -22.56 21.17 -2.87
CA ASP A 518 -22.00 20.50 -4.04
C ASP A 518 -22.94 19.42 -4.60
N ARG A 519 -23.87 18.95 -3.77
CA ARG A 519 -24.90 18.02 -4.22
C ARG A 519 -25.95 18.72 -5.10
N VAL A 520 -26.60 17.95 -5.94
CA VAL A 520 -27.67 18.43 -6.82
C VAL A 520 -29.02 18.12 -6.19
N TYR A 521 -29.71 19.17 -5.79
CA TYR A 521 -31.03 19.05 -5.17
C TYR A 521 -32.15 19.37 -6.14
N GLY A 522 -33.22 18.65 -5.96
CA GLY A 522 -34.49 18.90 -6.64
C GLY A 522 -35.66 18.73 -5.69
N ILE A 523 -36.84 18.98 -6.22
CA ILE A 523 -38.09 18.78 -5.52
C ILE A 523 -39.07 17.99 -6.39
N ASP A 524 -40.02 17.31 -5.76
CA ASP A 524 -41.21 16.87 -6.45
C ASP A 524 -42.44 17.49 -5.81
N ILE A 525 -43.39 17.83 -6.67
CA ILE A 525 -44.59 18.56 -6.31
C ILE A 525 -45.86 17.96 -6.97
N SER A 526 -46.94 18.19 -6.31
CA SER A 526 -48.27 17.80 -6.77
C SER A 526 -49.30 18.88 -6.42
N ARG A 527 -50.60 18.56 -6.50
CA ARG A 527 -51.67 19.47 -6.04
C ARG A 527 -51.52 19.86 -4.55
N TYR A 528 -50.83 19.04 -3.74
CA TYR A 528 -50.73 19.28 -2.29
C TYR A 528 -49.90 20.53 -1.95
N GLN A 529 -49.05 21.00 -2.83
CA GLN A 529 -48.33 22.27 -2.65
C GLN A 529 -49.21 23.48 -2.97
N HIS A 530 -50.34 23.25 -3.64
CA HIS A 530 -51.33 24.30 -3.95
C HIS A 530 -52.55 24.26 -3.04
N GLU A 531 -52.87 23.12 -2.45
CA GLU A 531 -54.09 22.90 -1.67
C GLU A 531 -53.73 22.37 -0.30
N ILE A 532 -53.79 23.24 0.72
CA ILE A 532 -53.51 22.90 2.12
C ILE A 532 -54.82 23.14 2.90
N GLY A 533 -55.47 22.05 3.29
CA GLY A 533 -56.81 22.11 3.86
C GLY A 533 -57.81 22.72 2.86
N ARG A 534 -58.51 23.82 3.25
CA ARG A 534 -59.47 24.52 2.40
C ARG A 534 -58.86 25.70 1.64
N LYS A 535 -57.56 26.00 1.85
CA LYS A 535 -56.89 27.17 1.27
C LYS A 535 -56.10 26.79 0.02
N ARG A 536 -56.00 27.73 -0.93
CA ARG A 536 -55.19 27.61 -2.14
C ARG A 536 -54.03 28.56 -2.10
N TYR A 537 -52.87 28.10 -2.55
CA TYR A 537 -51.62 28.85 -2.55
C TYR A 537 -50.98 28.78 -3.95
N GLY A 538 -50.35 29.86 -4.36
CA GLY A 538 -49.49 29.90 -5.52
C GLY A 538 -48.06 29.54 -5.19
N ILE A 539 -47.31 29.05 -6.18
CA ILE A 539 -45.86 28.83 -6.05
C ILE A 539 -45.14 30.08 -6.60
N ASP A 540 -44.32 30.71 -5.77
CA ASP A 540 -43.42 31.77 -6.22
C ASP A 540 -42.12 31.18 -6.77
N TRP A 541 -42.14 30.89 -8.06
CA TRP A 541 -41.03 30.29 -8.80
C TRP A 541 -39.75 31.16 -8.84
N LYS A 542 -39.84 32.46 -8.50
CA LYS A 542 -38.67 33.36 -8.43
C LYS A 542 -37.84 33.12 -7.19
N ARG A 543 -38.44 32.64 -6.12
CA ARG A 543 -37.87 32.52 -4.79
C ARG A 543 -37.41 31.10 -4.43
N LEU A 544 -37.50 30.12 -5.35
CA LEU A 544 -37.24 28.72 -5.04
C LEU A 544 -35.84 28.49 -4.53
N ARG A 545 -35.72 28.20 -3.24
CA ARG A 545 -34.50 27.76 -2.54
C ARG A 545 -34.90 26.85 -1.42
N ILE A 546 -34.11 25.75 -1.24
CA ILE A 546 -34.35 24.85 -0.14
C ILE A 546 -33.81 25.51 1.12
N THR A 547 -34.68 25.77 2.09
CA THR A 547 -34.34 26.38 3.36
C THR A 547 -34.24 25.37 4.52
N ARG A 548 -34.81 24.17 4.30
CA ARG A 548 -34.72 23.06 5.25
C ARG A 548 -34.86 21.74 4.51
N LEU A 549 -33.91 20.83 4.79
CA LEU A 549 -33.90 19.51 4.15
C LEU A 549 -34.95 18.53 4.73
N GLY A 550 -35.48 18.79 5.92
CA GLY A 550 -36.42 17.91 6.60
C GLY A 550 -35.78 16.97 7.59
N VAL A 551 -36.42 15.83 7.80
CA VAL A 551 -35.96 14.77 8.72
C VAL A 551 -35.62 13.53 7.90
N ALA A 552 -34.38 13.05 8.01
CA ALA A 552 -33.97 11.74 7.50
C ALA A 552 -33.90 10.77 8.66
N ASN A 553 -34.66 9.70 8.62
CA ASN A 553 -34.74 8.65 9.68
C ASN A 553 -34.93 9.19 11.08
N THR A 554 -35.31 9.60 11.88
CA THR A 554 -35.33 10.11 13.27
C THR A 554 -34.26 11.18 13.59
N ALA A 555 -33.26 11.38 12.70
CA ALA A 555 -32.25 12.42 12.89
C ALA A 555 -32.59 13.68 12.11
N ARG A 556 -32.78 14.80 12.83
CA ARG A 556 -32.94 16.11 12.20
C ARG A 556 -31.64 16.55 11.57
N ILE A 557 -31.65 16.83 10.25
CA ILE A 557 -30.50 17.42 9.57
C ILE A 557 -30.32 18.82 10.12
N ARG A 558 -29.19 19.07 10.80
CA ARG A 558 -28.90 20.32 11.51
C ARG A 558 -28.34 21.36 10.53
N GLY A 559 -28.71 22.61 10.73
CA GLY A 559 -28.17 23.80 10.08
C GLY A 559 -29.19 24.52 9.20
N GLU A 560 -28.98 25.81 9.00
CA GLU A 560 -29.67 26.59 7.97
C GLU A 560 -29.10 26.20 6.61
N GLN A 561 -29.97 25.78 5.72
CA GLN A 561 -29.61 25.46 4.35
C GLN A 561 -30.06 26.60 3.43
N ASN A 562 -29.31 26.79 2.37
CA ASN A 562 -29.66 27.72 1.31
C ASN A 562 -29.27 27.13 -0.04
N TYR A 563 -29.88 25.98 -0.38
CA TYR A 563 -29.52 25.25 -1.58
C TYR A 563 -30.41 25.63 -2.75
N PRO A 564 -29.86 25.75 -3.99
CA PRO A 564 -30.65 25.98 -5.17
C PRO A 564 -31.47 24.73 -5.51
N VAL A 565 -32.71 24.91 -5.93
CA VAL A 565 -33.50 23.89 -6.62
C VAL A 565 -32.97 23.79 -8.04
N THR A 566 -32.44 22.63 -8.43
CA THR A 566 -31.86 22.41 -9.77
C THR A 566 -32.83 21.73 -10.70
N PHE A 567 -33.70 20.84 -10.18
CA PHE A 567 -34.72 20.13 -10.97
C PHE A 567 -36.04 20.02 -10.19
N VAL A 568 -37.09 19.85 -10.95
CA VAL A 568 -38.46 19.69 -10.41
C VAL A 568 -39.18 18.57 -11.16
N TYR A 569 -39.72 17.63 -10.43
CA TYR A 569 -40.71 16.69 -10.96
C TYR A 569 -42.11 17.08 -10.53
N VAL A 570 -43.06 17.04 -11.47
CA VAL A 570 -44.46 17.45 -11.24
C VAL A 570 -45.39 16.26 -11.49
N LYS A 571 -46.25 15.93 -10.53
CA LYS A 571 -47.31 14.91 -10.74
C LYS A 571 -48.15 15.32 -11.92
N ALA A 572 -48.22 14.47 -12.95
CA ALA A 572 -49.09 14.72 -14.11
C ALA A 572 -50.42 13.97 -13.97
N THR A 573 -50.35 12.66 -13.70
CA THR A 573 -51.53 11.78 -13.72
C THR A 573 -51.48 10.70 -12.67
N GLU A 574 -52.63 10.06 -12.44
CA GLU A 574 -52.76 8.85 -11.62
C GLU A 574 -53.80 7.93 -12.30
N GLY A 575 -53.47 6.64 -12.41
CA GLY A 575 -54.35 5.68 -13.08
C GLY A 575 -54.70 6.10 -14.50
N THR A 576 -55.97 5.88 -14.94
CA THR A 576 -56.39 6.17 -16.31
C THR A 576 -57.23 7.42 -16.45
N THR A 577 -57.65 8.08 -15.35
CA THR A 577 -58.62 9.18 -15.38
C THR A 577 -58.18 10.40 -14.58
N SER A 578 -57.42 10.23 -13.51
CA SER A 578 -56.99 11.33 -12.63
C SER A 578 -55.80 12.11 -13.21
N PHE A 579 -55.86 13.45 -13.11
CA PHE A 579 -54.76 14.34 -13.50
C PHE A 579 -54.63 15.51 -12.51
N ASN A 580 -53.43 16.04 -12.41
CA ASN A 580 -53.13 17.22 -11.60
C ASN A 580 -53.50 18.50 -12.37
N ARG A 581 -54.52 19.22 -11.94
CA ARG A 581 -54.98 20.44 -12.58
C ARG A 581 -53.93 21.57 -12.63
N TYR A 582 -52.94 21.57 -11.74
CA TYR A 582 -51.87 22.57 -11.70
C TYR A 582 -50.68 22.20 -12.58
N TYR A 583 -50.62 20.95 -13.08
CA TYR A 583 -49.46 20.42 -13.81
C TYR A 583 -49.00 21.33 -14.96
N ALA A 584 -49.89 21.72 -15.84
CA ALA A 584 -49.52 22.49 -17.02
C ALA A 584 -48.96 23.88 -16.69
N ALA A 585 -49.52 24.54 -15.65
CA ALA A 585 -49.05 25.84 -15.19
C ALA A 585 -47.67 25.71 -14.49
N ASP A 586 -47.51 24.71 -13.64
CA ASP A 586 -46.30 24.50 -12.86
C ASP A 586 -45.10 24.14 -13.75
N ILE A 587 -45.24 23.16 -14.63
CA ILE A 587 -44.17 22.76 -15.54
C ILE A 587 -43.74 23.86 -16.49
N ALA A 588 -44.68 24.66 -16.95
CA ALA A 588 -44.41 25.84 -17.77
C ALA A 588 -43.67 26.94 -17.01
N ALA A 589 -44.06 27.17 -15.76
CA ALA A 589 -43.44 28.17 -14.90
C ALA A 589 -41.99 27.73 -14.51
N ALA A 590 -41.78 26.46 -14.14
CA ALA A 590 -40.49 25.91 -13.84
C ALA A 590 -39.51 25.99 -15.04
N ARG A 591 -39.99 25.67 -16.26
CA ARG A 591 -39.19 25.82 -17.50
C ARG A 591 -38.75 27.26 -17.73
N ARG A 592 -39.70 28.23 -17.59
CA ARG A 592 -39.37 29.67 -17.73
C ARG A 592 -38.28 30.14 -16.74
N ARG A 593 -38.11 29.43 -15.63
CA ARG A 593 -37.06 29.71 -14.64
C ARG A 593 -35.76 28.97 -14.91
N GLY A 594 -35.65 28.23 -16.01
CA GLY A 594 -34.47 27.47 -16.38
C GLY A 594 -34.24 26.19 -15.53
N LEU A 595 -35.25 25.78 -14.77
CA LEU A 595 -35.16 24.52 -14.01
C LEU A 595 -35.25 23.33 -14.95
N ARG A 596 -34.53 22.26 -14.64
CA ARG A 596 -34.75 20.98 -15.33
C ARG A 596 -36.02 20.37 -14.82
N VAL A 597 -36.95 20.05 -15.72
CA VAL A 597 -38.29 19.59 -15.37
C VAL A 597 -38.53 18.16 -15.84
N GLY A 598 -39.32 17.42 -15.08
CA GLY A 598 -39.82 16.11 -15.43
C GLY A 598 -41.25 15.93 -14.95
N ALA A 599 -41.93 14.90 -15.42
CA ALA A 599 -43.26 14.53 -14.96
C ALA A 599 -43.28 13.13 -14.38
N TYR A 600 -44.16 12.90 -13.40
CA TYR A 600 -44.35 11.57 -12.86
C TYR A 600 -45.82 11.13 -12.92
N HIS A 601 -46.02 9.83 -13.02
CA HIS A 601 -47.28 9.13 -13.02
C HIS A 601 -47.41 8.25 -11.81
N PHE A 602 -48.46 8.42 -11.02
CA PHE A 602 -48.77 7.54 -9.89
C PHE A 602 -49.48 6.27 -10.38
N PHE A 603 -48.87 5.13 -10.21
CA PHE A 603 -49.36 3.86 -10.73
C PHE A 603 -50.54 3.33 -9.96
N SER A 604 -51.57 2.92 -10.66
CA SER A 604 -52.77 2.27 -10.09
C SER A 604 -52.75 0.77 -10.38
N THR A 605 -53.02 -0.03 -9.34
CA THR A 605 -53.19 -1.49 -9.47
C THR A 605 -54.54 -1.91 -10.05
N ARG A 606 -55.45 -0.95 -10.30
CA ARG A 606 -56.82 -1.20 -10.72
C ARG A 606 -57.04 -1.14 -12.24
N THR A 607 -56.07 -0.68 -12.99
CA THR A 607 -56.18 -0.45 -14.43
C THR A 607 -54.92 -0.92 -15.18
N PRO A 608 -55.06 -1.33 -16.46
CA PRO A 608 -53.93 -1.82 -17.24
C PRO A 608 -52.80 -0.78 -17.41
N GLY A 609 -51.56 -1.17 -17.27
CA GLY A 609 -50.39 -0.27 -17.34
C GLY A 609 -50.29 0.46 -18.69
N ALA A 610 -50.54 -0.21 -19.81
CA ALA A 610 -50.52 0.42 -21.12
C ALA A 610 -51.61 1.51 -21.28
N ALA A 611 -52.76 1.37 -20.65
CA ALA A 611 -53.82 2.39 -20.65
C ALA A 611 -53.39 3.61 -19.80
N GLN A 612 -52.79 3.36 -18.63
CA GLN A 612 -52.21 4.41 -17.79
C GLN A 612 -51.10 5.17 -18.52
N ALA A 613 -50.26 4.48 -19.27
CA ALA A 613 -49.20 5.09 -20.09
C ALA A 613 -49.78 6.04 -21.16
N ARG A 614 -50.84 5.64 -21.87
CA ARG A 614 -51.49 6.51 -22.85
C ARG A 614 -52.11 7.73 -22.21
N HIS A 615 -52.76 7.58 -21.03
CA HIS A 615 -53.28 8.70 -20.24
C HIS A 615 -52.19 9.68 -19.83
N PHE A 616 -51.06 9.16 -19.32
CA PHE A 616 -49.89 9.96 -18.97
C PHE A 616 -49.35 10.74 -20.17
N ILE A 617 -49.08 10.09 -21.29
CA ILE A 617 -48.56 10.72 -22.51
C ILE A 617 -49.46 11.87 -22.98
N LYS A 618 -50.78 11.63 -23.04
CA LYS A 618 -51.75 12.61 -23.47
C LYS A 618 -51.76 13.86 -22.56
N THR A 619 -51.56 13.67 -21.27
CA THR A 619 -51.63 14.73 -20.26
C THR A 619 -50.30 15.43 -20.06
N ALA A 620 -49.19 14.68 -19.92
CA ALA A 620 -47.87 15.20 -19.55
C ALA A 620 -47.24 16.05 -20.67
N ARG A 621 -47.44 15.69 -21.95
CA ARG A 621 -46.93 16.44 -23.12
C ARG A 621 -45.51 16.93 -22.92
N LEU A 622 -44.62 16.04 -22.50
CA LEU A 622 -43.22 16.34 -22.27
C LEU A 622 -42.56 16.87 -23.54
N LYS A 623 -41.60 17.78 -23.36
CA LYS A 623 -40.85 18.40 -24.44
C LYS A 623 -39.45 17.86 -24.55
N ARG A 624 -38.89 17.96 -25.73
CA ARG A 624 -37.47 17.62 -25.95
C ARG A 624 -36.58 18.35 -24.94
N GLY A 625 -35.70 17.58 -24.27
CA GLY A 625 -34.81 18.08 -23.23
C GLY A 625 -35.37 18.11 -21.81
N ASP A 626 -36.65 17.75 -21.60
CA ASP A 626 -37.19 17.48 -20.28
C ASP A 626 -36.53 16.23 -19.69
N LEU A 627 -36.50 16.11 -18.37
CA LEU A 627 -36.00 14.93 -17.69
C LEU A 627 -36.83 13.69 -18.02
N PRO A 628 -36.27 12.48 -17.93
CA PRO A 628 -36.99 11.24 -18.18
C PRO A 628 -38.29 11.17 -17.36
N PRO A 629 -39.38 10.65 -17.93
CA PRO A 629 -40.62 10.43 -17.19
C PRO A 629 -40.45 9.43 -16.07
N VAL A 630 -41.24 9.56 -15.00
CA VAL A 630 -41.16 8.71 -13.81
C VAL A 630 -42.42 7.89 -13.63
N LEU A 631 -42.30 6.61 -13.40
CA LEU A 631 -43.32 5.72 -12.90
C LEU A 631 -43.21 5.58 -11.39
N ASP A 632 -44.18 6.14 -10.67
CA ASP A 632 -44.23 6.09 -9.20
C ASP A 632 -45.12 4.92 -8.77
N VAL A 633 -44.48 3.94 -8.08
CA VAL A 633 -45.07 2.63 -7.75
C VAL A 633 -45.07 2.40 -6.25
N GLU A 634 -46.18 2.65 -5.60
CA GLU A 634 -46.35 2.56 -4.15
C GLU A 634 -47.57 1.71 -3.72
N PRO A 635 -47.86 0.55 -4.32
CA PRO A 635 -49.00 -0.25 -3.91
C PRO A 635 -48.72 -0.95 -2.58
N SER A 636 -49.74 -1.09 -1.76
CA SER A 636 -49.74 -1.96 -0.59
C SER A 636 -49.74 -3.44 -1.00
N ASP A 637 -49.31 -4.32 -0.11
CA ASP A 637 -49.34 -5.78 -0.33
C ASP A 637 -50.72 -6.27 -0.71
N ARG A 638 -51.76 -5.78 -0.02
CA ARG A 638 -53.17 -6.09 -0.32
C ARG A 638 -53.57 -5.70 -1.73
N GLN A 639 -53.11 -4.57 -2.23
CA GLN A 639 -53.35 -4.12 -3.58
C GLN A 639 -52.65 -4.98 -4.63
N ILE A 640 -51.43 -5.43 -4.31
CA ILE A 640 -50.63 -6.33 -5.17
C ILE A 640 -51.33 -7.70 -5.28
N GLU A 641 -51.76 -8.24 -4.18
CA GLU A 641 -52.53 -9.50 -4.14
C GLU A 641 -53.83 -9.39 -4.93
N ALA A 642 -54.58 -8.30 -4.72
CA ALA A 642 -55.86 -8.08 -5.40
C ALA A 642 -55.73 -7.95 -6.94
N MET A 643 -54.57 -7.52 -7.46
CA MET A 643 -54.36 -7.44 -8.92
C MET A 643 -53.81 -8.75 -9.54
N GLY A 644 -53.62 -9.80 -8.75
CA GLY A 644 -53.07 -11.10 -9.20
C GLY A 644 -51.60 -11.34 -8.85
N GLY A 645 -51.13 -10.67 -7.82
CA GLY A 645 -49.79 -10.85 -7.24
C GLY A 645 -48.66 -10.15 -7.98
N ARG A 646 -47.43 -10.43 -7.54
CA ARG A 646 -46.24 -9.72 -8.05
C ARG A 646 -45.98 -9.91 -9.53
N ARG A 647 -46.31 -11.06 -10.11
CA ARG A 647 -46.14 -11.29 -11.57
C ARG A 647 -47.04 -10.35 -12.38
N ALA A 648 -48.29 -10.15 -11.95
CA ALA A 648 -49.21 -9.22 -12.56
C ALA A 648 -48.72 -7.77 -12.44
N LEU A 649 -48.25 -7.39 -11.25
CA LEU A 649 -47.64 -6.09 -11.02
C LEU A 649 -46.48 -5.81 -11.99
N PHE A 650 -45.53 -6.70 -12.08
CA PHE A 650 -44.36 -6.52 -12.95
C PHE A 650 -44.73 -6.46 -14.43
N ARG A 651 -45.71 -7.24 -14.85
CA ARG A 651 -46.23 -7.20 -16.21
C ARG A 651 -46.83 -5.82 -16.54
N GLU A 652 -47.65 -5.28 -15.66
CA GLU A 652 -48.30 -3.98 -15.87
C GLU A 652 -47.32 -2.82 -15.76
N MET A 653 -46.36 -2.86 -14.85
CA MET A 653 -45.24 -1.93 -14.80
C MET A 653 -44.44 -1.93 -16.10
N ALA A 654 -44.06 -3.12 -16.58
CA ALA A 654 -43.31 -3.27 -17.83
C ALA A 654 -44.09 -2.75 -19.03
N ALA A 655 -45.45 -2.95 -19.08
CA ALA A 655 -46.31 -2.43 -20.13
C ALA A 655 -46.30 -0.89 -20.14
N TRP A 656 -46.42 -0.26 -18.97
CA TRP A 656 -46.35 1.21 -18.88
C TRP A 656 -44.99 1.73 -19.34
N LEU A 657 -43.89 1.17 -18.79
CA LEU A 657 -42.52 1.57 -19.09
C LEU A 657 -42.21 1.47 -20.59
N LYS A 658 -42.61 0.36 -21.23
CA LYS A 658 -42.38 0.13 -22.66
C LYS A 658 -43.10 1.18 -23.53
N VAL A 659 -44.36 1.48 -23.23
CA VAL A 659 -45.15 2.44 -24.00
C VAL A 659 -44.60 3.85 -23.86
N VAL A 660 -44.25 4.26 -22.62
CA VAL A 660 -43.71 5.60 -22.37
C VAL A 660 -42.31 5.76 -22.92
N GLN A 661 -41.46 4.73 -22.80
CA GLN A 661 -40.14 4.74 -23.38
C GLN A 661 -40.16 4.90 -24.90
N ALA A 662 -41.03 4.16 -25.57
CA ALA A 662 -41.19 4.25 -27.03
C ALA A 662 -41.63 5.66 -27.49
N HIS A 663 -42.55 6.30 -26.73
CA HIS A 663 -43.05 7.64 -27.06
C HIS A 663 -42.03 8.75 -26.74
N CYS A 664 -41.35 8.68 -25.59
CA CYS A 664 -40.45 9.72 -25.13
C CYS A 664 -39.00 9.58 -25.67
N GLY A 665 -38.67 8.46 -26.31
CA GLY A 665 -37.35 8.20 -26.86
C GLY A 665 -36.24 8.07 -25.77
N THR A 666 -36.66 7.95 -24.50
CA THR A 666 -35.77 7.83 -23.37
C THR A 666 -36.30 6.83 -22.35
N MET A 667 -35.38 6.20 -21.58
CA MET A 667 -35.74 5.23 -20.56
C MET A 667 -36.35 5.93 -19.34
N PRO A 668 -37.61 5.57 -18.94
CA PRO A 668 -38.23 6.12 -17.74
C PRO A 668 -37.47 5.72 -16.46
N ILE A 669 -37.73 6.45 -15.38
CA ILE A 669 -37.21 6.18 -14.04
C ILE A 669 -38.33 5.50 -13.23
N LEU A 670 -37.95 4.53 -12.39
CA LEU A 670 -38.82 3.90 -11.40
C LEU A 670 -38.67 4.61 -10.05
N TYR A 671 -39.76 5.23 -9.55
CA TYR A 671 -39.82 5.65 -8.17
C TYR A 671 -40.51 4.54 -7.36
N ILE A 672 -39.80 4.07 -6.33
CA ILE A 672 -40.21 2.95 -5.47
C ILE A 672 -39.71 3.16 -4.05
N SER A 673 -40.42 2.61 -3.06
CA SER A 673 -39.97 2.68 -1.69
C SER A 673 -38.84 1.67 -1.38
N GLN A 674 -38.07 1.94 -0.35
CA GLN A 674 -37.05 1.00 0.18
C GLN A 674 -37.66 -0.37 0.52
N THR A 675 -38.84 -0.38 1.13
CA THR A 675 -39.57 -1.62 1.43
C THR A 675 -39.88 -2.41 0.18
N PHE A 676 -40.32 -1.71 -0.89
CA PHE A 676 -40.61 -2.33 -2.17
C PHE A 676 -39.35 -2.96 -2.81
N VAL A 677 -38.21 -2.25 -2.77
CA VAL A 677 -36.92 -2.79 -3.25
C VAL A 677 -36.59 -4.07 -2.51
N ASN A 678 -36.60 -4.05 -1.19
CA ASN A 678 -36.23 -5.18 -0.36
C ASN A 678 -37.14 -6.40 -0.53
N LYS A 679 -38.43 -6.18 -0.74
CA LYS A 679 -39.43 -7.23 -0.79
C LYS A 679 -39.68 -7.80 -2.19
N TYR A 680 -39.67 -6.95 -3.19
CA TYR A 680 -40.14 -7.33 -4.52
C TYR A 680 -39.07 -7.29 -5.60
N MET A 681 -38.12 -6.32 -5.56
CA MET A 681 -37.14 -6.18 -6.64
C MET A 681 -36.11 -7.33 -6.69
N VAL A 682 -35.95 -8.11 -5.64
CA VAL A 682 -35.07 -9.29 -5.61
C VAL A 682 -35.49 -10.30 -6.69
N ASP A 683 -36.79 -10.48 -6.90
CA ASP A 683 -37.36 -11.44 -7.86
C ASP A 683 -37.84 -10.76 -9.16
N ALA A 684 -37.49 -9.48 -9.38
CA ALA A 684 -37.92 -8.76 -10.53
C ALA A 684 -37.28 -9.25 -11.84
N PRO A 685 -38.03 -9.31 -12.96
CA PRO A 685 -37.45 -9.67 -14.24
C PRO A 685 -36.27 -8.75 -14.62
N ALA A 686 -35.23 -9.32 -15.27
CA ALA A 686 -34.08 -8.55 -15.73
C ALA A 686 -34.41 -7.32 -16.56
N ALA A 687 -35.51 -7.40 -17.31
CA ALA A 687 -36.05 -6.25 -18.08
C ALA A 687 -36.43 -5.05 -17.19
N LEU A 688 -36.88 -5.25 -15.95
CA LEU A 688 -37.17 -4.19 -15.00
C LEU A 688 -35.93 -3.72 -14.23
N LEU A 689 -34.98 -4.62 -13.94
CA LEU A 689 -33.78 -4.29 -13.21
C LEU A 689 -32.85 -3.32 -13.96
N ARG A 690 -32.99 -3.17 -15.26
CA ARG A 690 -32.21 -2.22 -16.08
C ARG A 690 -32.62 -0.76 -15.91
N TYR A 691 -33.84 -0.50 -15.40
CA TYR A 691 -34.33 0.88 -15.20
C TYR A 691 -33.62 1.53 -14.01
N GLN A 692 -33.35 2.82 -14.15
CA GLN A 692 -32.82 3.61 -13.05
C GLN A 692 -33.89 3.83 -11.99
N VAL A 693 -33.47 3.88 -10.74
CA VAL A 693 -34.39 3.94 -9.61
C VAL A 693 -34.25 5.26 -8.87
N TRP A 694 -35.38 5.81 -8.49
CA TRP A 694 -35.55 6.88 -7.54
C TRP A 694 -36.19 6.28 -6.29
N ILE A 695 -35.43 6.25 -5.18
CA ILE A 695 -35.87 5.61 -3.93
C ILE A 695 -36.43 6.64 -2.95
N ALA A 696 -37.58 6.32 -2.34
CA ALA A 696 -38.06 6.99 -1.14
C ALA A 696 -37.41 6.38 0.10
N ARG A 697 -36.66 7.17 0.84
CA ARG A 697 -35.93 6.88 2.10
C ARG A 697 -34.56 6.22 1.97
N TYR A 698 -33.76 6.39 3.04
CA TYR A 698 -32.48 5.77 3.24
C TYR A 698 -32.61 4.40 3.90
N GLY A 699 -31.72 3.48 3.53
CA GLY A 699 -31.61 2.17 4.11
C GLY A 699 -30.59 1.31 3.38
N GLU A 700 -30.51 0.03 3.70
CA GLU A 700 -29.74 -0.92 2.91
C GLU A 700 -30.36 -1.10 1.55
N TYR A 701 -29.55 -0.90 0.49
CA TYR A 701 -29.95 -1.09 -0.89
C TYR A 701 -29.64 -2.52 -1.31
N LYS A 702 -30.49 -3.10 -2.14
CA LYS A 702 -30.21 -4.40 -2.73
C LYS A 702 -29.29 -4.25 -3.96
N PRO A 703 -28.37 -5.23 -4.20
CA PRO A 703 -27.30 -5.10 -5.19
C PRO A 703 -27.76 -4.97 -6.65
N TYR A 704 -29.05 -5.12 -6.94
CA TYR A 704 -29.57 -5.11 -8.32
C TYR A 704 -30.24 -3.79 -8.74
N VAL A 705 -30.17 -2.76 -7.90
CA VAL A 705 -30.84 -1.48 -8.17
C VAL A 705 -29.82 -0.47 -8.74
N HIS A 706 -30.20 0.21 -9.81
CA HIS A 706 -29.46 1.33 -10.39
C HIS A 706 -29.97 2.66 -9.81
N LEU A 707 -29.46 3.04 -8.64
CA LEU A 707 -29.89 4.26 -7.94
C LEU A 707 -29.47 5.53 -8.69
N LEU A 708 -30.46 6.32 -9.09
CA LEU A 708 -30.27 7.62 -9.73
C LEU A 708 -30.58 8.79 -8.80
N LEU A 709 -31.69 8.70 -8.10
CA LEU A 709 -32.22 9.72 -7.21
C LEU A 709 -32.71 9.09 -5.92
N TRP A 710 -32.63 9.84 -4.83
CA TRP A 710 -33.35 9.47 -3.62
C TRP A 710 -34.16 10.65 -3.09
N GLN A 711 -35.35 10.36 -2.57
CA GLN A 711 -36.13 11.31 -1.81
C GLN A 711 -35.60 11.36 -0.40
N LEU A 712 -35.00 12.51 -0.06
CA LEU A 712 -34.35 12.72 1.22
C LEU A 712 -35.39 12.82 2.35
N SER A 713 -36.45 13.56 2.14
CA SER A 713 -37.48 13.80 3.13
C SER A 713 -38.72 14.39 2.51
N PRO A 714 -39.92 13.98 2.96
CA PRO A 714 -41.15 14.63 2.61
C PRO A 714 -41.46 15.88 3.45
N TYR A 715 -40.60 16.21 4.42
CA TYR A 715 -40.81 17.32 5.38
C TYR A 715 -39.88 18.50 5.16
N GLY A 716 -39.40 18.69 3.93
CA GLY A 716 -38.56 19.82 3.56
C GLY A 716 -39.29 21.15 3.54
N ARG A 717 -38.52 22.26 3.51
CA ARG A 717 -39.08 23.61 3.30
C ARG A 717 -38.35 24.28 2.14
N VAL A 718 -39.12 24.90 1.29
CA VAL A 718 -38.65 25.59 0.08
C VAL A 718 -39.21 27.00 0.06
N ALA A 719 -38.36 28.00 0.00
CA ALA A 719 -38.81 29.38 -0.16
C ALA A 719 -39.60 29.50 -1.45
N GLY A 720 -40.77 30.16 -1.41
CA GLY A 720 -41.68 30.28 -2.52
C GLY A 720 -42.76 29.20 -2.59
N ILE A 721 -42.70 28.18 -1.73
CA ILE A 721 -43.75 27.14 -1.61
C ILE A 721 -44.27 27.12 -0.18
N GLN A 722 -45.60 27.12 -0.03
CA GLN A 722 -46.23 27.01 1.29
C GLN A 722 -46.30 25.52 1.69
N GLY A 723 -46.02 25.24 2.97
CA GLY A 723 -46.10 23.88 3.50
C GLY A 723 -44.83 23.05 3.29
N GLU A 724 -45.01 21.76 3.37
CA GLU A 724 -43.90 20.78 3.23
C GLU A 724 -43.73 20.38 1.76
N VAL A 725 -42.46 20.09 1.43
CA VAL A 725 -42.08 19.75 0.06
C VAL A 725 -41.10 18.56 0.09
N ASP A 726 -41.31 17.64 -0.80
CA ASP A 726 -40.42 16.51 -1.00
C ASP A 726 -39.08 16.96 -1.56
N ILE A 727 -38.01 16.73 -0.79
CA ILE A 727 -36.65 17.07 -1.18
C ILE A 727 -35.94 15.84 -1.75
N ASN A 728 -35.39 16.03 -2.93
CA ASN A 728 -34.71 14.98 -3.68
C ASN A 728 -33.23 15.31 -3.93
N VAL A 729 -32.41 14.27 -4.00
CA VAL A 729 -30.98 14.38 -4.26
C VAL A 729 -30.61 13.48 -5.43
N PHE A 730 -29.86 14.02 -6.37
CA PHE A 730 -29.26 13.25 -7.45
C PHE A 730 -28.01 12.51 -6.96
N ASN A 731 -27.87 11.24 -7.30
CA ASN A 731 -26.71 10.42 -6.97
C ASN A 731 -25.53 10.74 -7.89
N GLY A 732 -24.86 11.85 -7.66
CA GLY A 732 -23.73 12.29 -8.45
C GLY A 732 -23.42 13.79 -8.29
N SER A 733 -22.33 14.20 -8.92
CA SER A 733 -21.91 15.59 -8.99
C SER A 733 -22.77 16.42 -9.94
N ARG A 734 -22.67 17.74 -9.86
CA ARG A 734 -23.33 18.68 -10.78
C ARG A 734 -22.97 18.41 -12.25
N LYS A 735 -21.71 18.08 -12.53
CA LYS A 735 -21.24 17.72 -13.88
C LYS A 735 -21.88 16.41 -14.39
N GLN A 736 -22.04 15.43 -13.51
CA GLN A 736 -22.72 14.17 -13.84
C GLN A 736 -24.21 14.37 -14.09
N PHE A 737 -24.86 15.21 -13.29
CA PHE A 737 -26.27 15.58 -13.53
C PHE A 737 -26.46 16.27 -14.88
N GLN A 738 -25.62 17.22 -15.25
CA GLN A 738 -25.67 17.89 -16.56
C GLN A 738 -25.54 16.90 -17.72
N ARG A 739 -24.55 15.96 -17.60
CA ARG A 739 -24.39 14.89 -18.60
C ARG A 739 -25.60 13.97 -18.66
N PHE A 740 -26.14 13.59 -17.50
CA PHE A 740 -27.32 12.76 -17.41
C PHE A 740 -28.52 13.45 -18.10
N ALA A 741 -28.80 14.70 -17.76
CA ALA A 741 -29.91 15.47 -18.35
C ALA A 741 -29.75 15.64 -19.86
N ALA A 742 -28.53 15.83 -20.37
CA ALA A 742 -28.28 15.96 -21.80
C ALA A 742 -28.43 14.61 -22.55
N ALA A 743 -27.93 13.51 -21.96
CA ALA A 743 -27.95 12.20 -22.62
C ALA A 743 -29.30 11.48 -22.55
N ASN A 744 -30.04 11.67 -21.45
CA ASN A 744 -31.26 10.92 -21.13
C ASN A 744 -32.54 11.78 -21.17
N GLY A 745 -32.45 13.00 -21.60
CA GLY A 745 -33.63 13.83 -21.77
C GLY A 745 -34.59 13.29 -22.83
N VAL A 746 -35.87 13.68 -22.74
CA VAL A 746 -36.93 13.36 -23.74
C VAL A 746 -36.43 13.80 -25.12
N ARG A 747 -36.59 12.95 -26.13
CA ARG A 747 -36.14 13.16 -27.53
C ARG A 747 -37.21 13.67 -28.45
#